data_4d4ac65ec8a9071c3e459ba153afd139
#
_entry.id   4d4ac65ec8a9071c3e459ba153afd139
#
_cell.length_a   1.000
_cell.length_b   1.000
_cell.length_c   1.000
_cell.angle_alpha   90.00
_cell.angle_beta   90.00
_cell.angle_gamma   90.00
#
_symmetry.space_group_name_H-M   'P 1'
#
loop_
_entity.id
_entity.type
_entity.pdbx_description
1 polymer ?
#
loop_
_entity_poly.entity_id
_entity_poly.type
_entity_poly.pdbx_seq_one_letter_code
_entity_poly.pdbx_strand_id
1 'polypeptide(L)'
;MNRFDIIETIGKEHFVSNLENGEFSYPKALSSEGKTIDPSLIFSNKKTKHSFLDIRFVSNGVSILVETKDNFDKWNTNETQTQVQSYVNYEKVLTGNKIIAILANTQDDRIKVWWGSDLTIDESHQIKNQYELRSFDEYADIYQGKKNDRDQVLKSTYALNELLHKHGINEKIRSQFVGTCLLALKNTLVYEGLSTKQIISGVEEVITQLLNSDLDKAFKLGILKNKVLESQDVRSLNKEAFQEVVRYIEKNILPYINDKSTMGQDILNLFFTTFNKYVGKADKNQAFTPDHIVHFMCQAMGINRNSRILDPCCGSGAFLVRAMTEAMDDCSNDTERDEIKKQSIYGIEYEETAFGLATTNMLIHGDGNSNIRQGNCFDMSAFIGDANINVVLMNPPYNAQRKHCDISYVKNWSKTVKQDPSKGLHYVHHVASAVKTGKLAVLLPMACGIGDKGDIRAFKEKMLKDHSLNAVFSLPPDVFHPGATASVCCMIFDLGQRHEKSNLETFFGYFRDDGFIKKKYLGRVEKTKGDSTEGVWPDIESKWLSLYRQRKSVAGVSVTKTVTAHDEWLAEAYMDTDYSNLTKSDFLEAVHDYVAHLFGKKILDNPSNKASNTKIFELKHEEWIEVRIGKIFNALRGTSSADLDVSEDRTDYYKIPHLRPSKSYNIINGYLSEESAEGRLFPKGSLIMGNTGEGSHTHSYIAHEDFVPNNNLSVLVPVAHNMNIFHRLFLIPIIEYNRYRYAYGRIPSNNRFLQSTIKLPAKQNGELDWEFMEEYIKSLPYSCNLD
;
A
#
# COMPACT_ATOMS: atom_id res chain seq x y z
N MET A 1 22.38 -17.80 28.27
CA MET A 1 22.29 -19.13 27.57
C MET A 1 23.67 -19.75 27.51
N ASN A 2 23.88 -20.96 28.01
CA ASN A 2 25.20 -21.61 27.86
C ASN A 2 25.26 -22.44 26.56
N ARG A 3 26.44 -22.98 26.17
CA ARG A 3 26.56 -23.76 24.91
C ARG A 3 25.64 -24.97 24.86
N PHE A 4 25.33 -25.61 26.00
CA PHE A 4 24.45 -26.75 26.05
C PHE A 4 23.00 -26.36 25.77
N ASP A 5 22.55 -25.22 26.32
CA ASP A 5 21.21 -24.69 26.06
C ASP A 5 21.05 -24.37 24.57
N ILE A 6 22.08 -23.82 23.92
CA ILE A 6 22.07 -23.54 22.47
C ILE A 6 21.99 -24.85 21.68
N ILE A 7 22.75 -25.87 22.02
CA ILE A 7 22.72 -27.18 21.37
C ILE A 7 21.34 -27.83 21.53
N GLU A 8 20.76 -27.78 22.73
CA GLU A 8 19.43 -28.31 23.00
C GLU A 8 18.33 -27.59 22.20
N THR A 9 18.40 -26.26 22.14
CA THR A 9 17.44 -25.46 21.42
C THR A 9 17.48 -25.70 19.91
N ILE A 10 18.68 -25.77 19.32
CA ILE A 10 18.86 -26.04 17.90
C ILE A 10 18.49 -27.48 17.52
N GLY A 11 18.75 -28.46 18.39
CA GLY A 11 18.46 -29.86 18.15
C GLY A 11 19.71 -30.72 18.01
N LYS A 12 19.88 -31.72 18.87
CA LYS A 12 21.08 -32.57 18.96
C LYS A 12 21.29 -33.44 17.71
N GLU A 13 20.25 -33.87 17.08
CA GLU A 13 20.30 -34.73 15.87
C GLU A 13 20.89 -34.02 14.64
N HIS A 14 20.92 -32.70 14.63
CA HIS A 14 21.47 -31.91 13.55
C HIS A 14 22.96 -31.53 13.74
N PHE A 15 23.54 -31.95 14.82
CA PHE A 15 24.93 -31.64 15.13
C PHE A 15 25.89 -32.55 14.36
N VAL A 16 26.78 -31.99 13.54
CA VAL A 16 27.65 -32.70 12.58
C VAL A 16 29.13 -32.60 12.96
N SER A 17 29.50 -32.52 14.20
CA SER A 17 30.93 -32.57 14.60
C SER A 17 31.12 -33.25 15.94
N ASN A 18 32.26 -33.88 16.12
CA ASN A 18 32.64 -34.38 17.41
C ASN A 18 33.02 -33.24 18.33
N LEU A 19 32.11 -32.89 19.21
CA LEU A 19 32.38 -31.96 20.30
C LEU A 19 33.14 -32.68 21.40
N GLU A 20 34.41 -32.97 21.17
CA GLU A 20 35.32 -33.26 22.27
C GLU A 20 35.67 -31.94 22.95
N ASN A 21 35.18 -31.73 24.15
CA ASN A 21 35.39 -30.57 25.02
C ASN A 21 34.71 -29.25 24.54
N GLY A 22 33.70 -29.28 23.74
CA GLY A 22 32.93 -28.09 23.35
C GLY A 22 33.59 -27.19 22.31
N GLU A 23 34.57 -27.69 21.58
CA GLU A 23 35.27 -26.94 20.51
C GLU A 23 35.28 -27.69 19.19
N PHE A 24 35.13 -26.96 18.09
CA PHE A 24 35.19 -27.50 16.75
C PHE A 24 36.31 -26.86 15.95
N SER A 25 37.24 -27.71 15.42
CA SER A 25 38.41 -27.27 14.66
C SER A 25 38.20 -27.49 13.16
N TYR A 26 38.13 -26.43 12.35
CA TYR A 26 38.03 -26.53 10.91
C TYR A 26 39.16 -27.32 10.22
N PRO A 27 40.44 -27.22 10.64
CA PRO A 27 41.51 -28.00 10.03
C PRO A 27 41.28 -29.51 10.11
N LYS A 28 40.64 -30.03 11.15
CA LYS A 28 40.27 -31.45 11.25
C LYS A 28 39.14 -31.86 10.31
N ALA A 29 38.15 -30.99 10.10
CA ALA A 29 37.06 -31.23 9.15
C ALA A 29 37.55 -31.29 7.69
N LEU A 30 38.52 -30.45 7.35
CA LEU A 30 39.14 -30.46 6.03
C LEU A 30 39.84 -31.78 5.70
N SER A 31 40.59 -32.32 6.67
CA SER A 31 41.33 -33.57 6.49
C SER A 31 40.44 -34.81 6.34
N SER A 32 39.22 -34.77 6.92
CA SER A 32 38.25 -35.88 6.84
C SER A 32 37.51 -35.91 5.51
N GLU A 33 37.36 -34.78 4.81
CA GLU A 33 36.68 -34.69 3.54
C GLU A 33 37.60 -34.73 2.31
N GLY A 34 38.91 -34.81 2.51
CA GLY A 34 39.90 -34.93 1.42
C GLY A 34 40.03 -33.67 0.55
N LYS A 35 39.54 -32.53 0.99
CA LYS A 35 39.68 -31.23 0.31
C LYS A 35 40.81 -30.43 0.90
N THR A 36 41.86 -30.20 0.14
CA THR A 36 42.92 -29.24 0.47
C THR A 36 42.48 -27.83 0.13
N ILE A 37 42.17 -27.05 1.13
CA ILE A 37 41.88 -25.61 0.98
C ILE A 37 43.04 -24.83 1.58
N ASP A 38 43.58 -23.87 0.85
CA ASP A 38 44.66 -23.01 1.33
C ASP A 38 44.14 -22.16 2.52
N PRO A 39 44.67 -22.33 3.71
CA PRO A 39 44.26 -21.55 4.89
C PRO A 39 44.43 -20.04 4.72
N SER A 40 45.30 -19.57 3.79
CA SER A 40 45.48 -18.15 3.51
C SER A 40 44.29 -17.50 2.81
N LEU A 41 43.43 -18.27 2.12
CA LEU A 41 42.19 -17.79 1.48
C LEU A 41 41.05 -17.58 2.50
N ILE A 42 41.17 -18.15 3.70
CA ILE A 42 40.10 -18.19 4.70
C ILE A 42 40.40 -17.24 5.86
N PHE A 43 41.64 -17.05 6.21
CA PHE A 43 42.06 -16.29 7.38
C PHE A 43 42.88 -15.08 6.96
N SER A 44 42.35 -13.91 7.12
CA SER A 44 43.07 -12.64 6.86
C SER A 44 44.15 -12.32 7.90
N ASN A 45 44.24 -13.09 9.00
CA ASN A 45 45.21 -12.85 10.09
C ASN A 45 46.27 -13.94 10.19
N LYS A 46 47.52 -13.62 9.82
CA LYS A 46 48.71 -14.51 9.84
C LYS A 46 49.13 -15.01 11.24
N LYS A 47 48.46 -14.66 12.33
CA LYS A 47 48.93 -14.93 13.69
C LYS A 47 48.29 -16.13 14.40
N THR A 48 47.17 -16.66 13.91
CA THR A 48 46.51 -17.81 14.57
C THR A 48 46.60 -19.04 13.67
N LYS A 49 47.33 -20.03 14.13
CA LYS A 49 47.50 -21.33 13.44
C LYS A 49 46.24 -22.20 13.44
N HIS A 50 45.23 -21.88 14.25
CA HIS A 50 43.96 -22.64 14.38
C HIS A 50 42.84 -21.65 14.69
N SER A 51 41.73 -21.74 13.99
CA SER A 51 40.49 -21.07 14.31
C SER A 51 39.45 -22.12 14.70
N PHE A 52 38.70 -21.82 15.74
CA PHE A 52 37.67 -22.68 16.30
C PHE A 52 36.33 -21.98 16.18
N LEU A 53 35.33 -22.67 15.66
CA LEU A 53 33.93 -22.28 15.73
C LEU A 53 33.28 -23.01 16.90
N ASP A 54 32.49 -22.31 17.70
CA ASP A 54 31.90 -22.90 18.88
C ASP A 54 30.93 -24.02 18.58
N ILE A 55 30.02 -23.81 17.61
CA ILE A 55 28.97 -24.78 17.27
C ILE A 55 28.70 -24.73 15.75
N ARG A 56 28.62 -25.91 15.13
CA ARG A 56 28.26 -26.09 13.72
C ARG A 56 27.20 -27.18 13.60
N PHE A 57 26.07 -26.87 12.99
CA PHE A 57 25.01 -27.81 12.64
C PHE A 57 24.83 -27.87 11.13
N VAL A 58 24.68 -29.05 10.56
CA VAL A 58 24.48 -29.23 9.13
C VAL A 58 23.43 -30.29 8.91
N SER A 59 22.37 -29.94 8.17
CA SER A 59 21.34 -30.85 7.74
C SER A 59 20.63 -30.29 6.50
N ASN A 60 20.14 -31.16 5.62
CA ASN A 60 19.28 -30.79 4.48
C ASN A 60 19.76 -29.60 3.63
N GLY A 61 21.06 -29.49 3.41
CA GLY A 61 21.65 -28.40 2.62
C GLY A 61 21.69 -27.03 3.32
N VAL A 62 21.52 -27.00 4.65
CA VAL A 62 21.66 -25.81 5.49
C VAL A 62 22.76 -26.04 6.53
N SER A 63 23.62 -25.04 6.72
CA SER A 63 24.62 -25.00 7.77
C SER A 63 24.33 -23.85 8.74
N ILE A 64 24.22 -24.14 10.03
CA ILE A 64 24.14 -23.13 11.09
C ILE A 64 25.48 -23.04 11.79
N LEU A 65 26.07 -21.86 11.80
CA LEU A 65 27.32 -21.54 12.42
C LEU A 65 27.10 -20.62 13.62
N VAL A 66 27.43 -21.06 14.84
CA VAL A 66 27.22 -20.26 16.04
C VAL A 66 28.58 -19.96 16.70
N GLU A 67 28.88 -18.68 16.85
CA GLU A 67 29.92 -18.17 17.70
C GLU A 67 29.32 -17.64 19.00
N THR A 68 29.87 -18.02 20.15
CA THR A 68 29.39 -17.58 21.46
C THR A 68 30.33 -16.59 22.09
N LYS A 69 29.80 -15.64 22.83
CA LYS A 69 30.56 -14.63 23.58
C LYS A 69 29.90 -14.37 24.94
N ASP A 70 30.69 -13.91 25.90
CA ASP A 70 30.24 -13.68 27.27
C ASP A 70 29.69 -12.28 27.53
N ASN A 71 29.95 -11.30 26.65
CA ASN A 71 29.45 -9.95 26.81
C ASN A 71 29.46 -9.17 25.50
N PHE A 72 28.25 -8.82 24.96
CA PHE A 72 28.09 -8.04 23.74
C PHE A 72 28.58 -6.59 23.88
N ASP A 73 28.59 -6.03 25.05
CA ASP A 73 28.92 -4.62 25.29
C ASP A 73 30.43 -4.35 25.37
N LYS A 74 31.23 -5.39 25.51
CA LYS A 74 32.68 -5.29 25.66
C LYS A 74 33.47 -5.65 24.41
N TRP A 75 32.84 -5.97 23.30
CA TRP A 75 33.51 -6.47 22.12
C TRP A 75 33.97 -5.43 21.15
N ASN A 76 35.15 -5.67 20.58
CA ASN A 76 35.49 -5.06 19.30
C ASN A 76 34.62 -5.71 18.21
N THR A 77 33.56 -5.06 17.84
CA THR A 77 32.55 -5.53 16.89
C THR A 77 33.21 -5.96 15.57
N ASN A 78 34.23 -5.23 15.11
CA ASN A 78 34.91 -5.52 13.85
C ASN A 78 35.75 -6.80 13.90
N GLU A 79 36.37 -7.11 15.02
CA GLU A 79 37.18 -8.33 15.18
C GLU A 79 36.31 -9.57 15.21
N THR A 80 35.20 -9.52 15.94
CA THR A 80 34.23 -10.62 16.02
C THR A 80 33.51 -10.81 14.67
N GLN A 81 33.12 -9.75 14.01
CA GLN A 81 32.54 -9.83 12.67
C GLN A 81 33.49 -10.45 11.66
N THR A 82 34.78 -10.05 11.67
CA THR A 82 35.81 -10.64 10.81
C THR A 82 35.98 -12.13 11.11
N GLN A 83 35.94 -12.54 12.38
CA GLN A 83 36.03 -13.93 12.79
C GLN A 83 34.85 -14.75 12.25
N VAL A 84 33.62 -14.31 12.47
CA VAL A 84 32.41 -14.99 11.98
C VAL A 84 32.41 -15.02 10.46
N GLN A 85 32.82 -13.91 9.79
CA GLN A 85 32.94 -13.87 8.33
C GLN A 85 33.89 -14.91 7.79
N SER A 86 35.00 -15.15 8.48
CA SER A 86 35.98 -16.17 8.04
C SER A 86 35.37 -17.58 8.11
N TYR A 87 34.56 -17.87 9.13
CA TYR A 87 33.84 -19.15 9.21
C TYR A 87 32.81 -19.31 8.09
N VAL A 88 32.07 -18.27 7.78
CA VAL A 88 31.12 -18.27 6.67
C VAL A 88 31.80 -18.53 5.33
N ASN A 89 32.90 -17.83 5.06
CA ASN A 89 33.68 -18.00 3.82
C ASN A 89 34.19 -19.43 3.69
N TYR A 90 34.65 -19.99 4.79
CA TYR A 90 35.12 -21.37 4.85
C TYR A 90 34.01 -22.38 4.59
N GLU A 91 32.86 -22.23 5.26
CA GLU A 91 31.70 -23.10 5.09
C GLU A 91 31.16 -23.08 3.65
N LYS A 92 31.14 -21.91 3.01
CA LYS A 92 30.77 -21.76 1.59
C LYS A 92 31.62 -22.65 0.66
N VAL A 93 32.94 -22.67 0.92
CA VAL A 93 33.85 -23.47 0.12
C VAL A 93 33.76 -24.96 0.48
N LEU A 94 33.51 -25.29 1.74
CA LEU A 94 33.44 -26.67 2.23
C LEU A 94 32.24 -27.43 1.76
N THR A 95 31.06 -26.82 1.86
CA THR A 95 29.76 -27.51 1.68
C THR A 95 28.93 -27.05 0.53
N GLY A 96 29.04 -25.76 0.14
CA GLY A 96 28.09 -25.12 -0.78
C GLY A 96 26.67 -24.97 -0.21
N ASN A 97 26.48 -25.25 1.08
CA ASN A 97 25.17 -25.15 1.74
C ASN A 97 24.72 -23.70 1.89
N LYS A 98 23.43 -23.55 2.13
CA LYS A 98 22.87 -22.29 2.63
C LYS A 98 23.34 -22.07 4.06
N ILE A 99 23.84 -20.86 4.39
CA ILE A 99 24.49 -20.60 5.67
C ILE A 99 23.65 -19.63 6.50
N ILE A 100 23.44 -19.98 7.76
CA ILE A 100 22.92 -19.12 8.81
C ILE A 100 24.05 -18.93 9.83
N ALA A 101 24.47 -17.68 10.05
CA ALA A 101 25.48 -17.33 11.04
C ALA A 101 24.80 -16.69 12.25
N ILE A 102 25.15 -17.17 13.45
CA ILE A 102 24.57 -16.69 14.70
C ILE A 102 25.72 -16.31 15.64
N LEU A 103 25.61 -15.12 16.23
CA LEU A 103 26.41 -14.67 17.34
C LEU A 103 25.54 -14.65 18.59
N ALA A 104 25.83 -15.48 19.57
CA ALA A 104 25.01 -15.66 20.76
C ALA A 104 25.73 -15.18 22.03
N ASN A 105 25.02 -14.43 22.90
CA ASN A 105 25.52 -14.05 24.20
C ASN A 105 25.33 -15.19 25.21
N THR A 106 26.35 -15.48 26.01
CA THR A 106 26.27 -16.55 27.04
C THR A 106 25.78 -16.05 28.39
N GLN A 107 25.68 -14.75 28.61
CA GLN A 107 25.22 -14.15 29.86
C GLN A 107 23.72 -13.82 29.85
N ASP A 108 23.15 -13.66 28.66
CA ASP A 108 21.74 -13.39 28.47
C ASP A 108 21.26 -14.02 27.13
N ASP A 109 20.01 -13.78 26.74
CA ASP A 109 19.40 -14.42 25.58
C ASP A 109 19.61 -13.64 24.27
N ARG A 110 20.45 -12.60 24.27
CA ARG A 110 20.70 -11.78 23.06
C ARG A 110 21.44 -12.58 21.99
N ILE A 111 20.96 -12.46 20.76
CA ILE A 111 21.59 -13.03 19.57
C ILE A 111 21.67 -12.01 18.45
N LYS A 112 22.62 -12.23 17.52
CA LYS A 112 22.67 -11.56 16.22
C LYS A 112 22.68 -12.64 15.14
N VAL A 113 21.88 -12.48 14.10
CA VAL A 113 21.70 -13.50 13.06
C VAL A 113 21.90 -12.91 11.68
N TRP A 114 22.55 -13.66 10.79
CA TRP A 114 22.77 -13.34 9.40
C TRP A 114 22.46 -14.55 8.53
N TRP A 115 21.80 -14.34 7.38
CA TRP A 115 21.66 -15.33 6.31
C TRP A 115 21.54 -14.65 4.95
N GLY A 116 21.77 -15.38 3.87
CA GLY A 116 21.69 -14.86 2.51
C GLY A 116 22.62 -15.57 1.54
N SER A 117 22.47 -15.30 0.24
CA SER A 117 23.34 -15.86 -0.81
C SER A 117 24.74 -15.26 -0.74
N ASP A 118 24.85 -13.94 -0.52
CA ASP A 118 26.12 -13.20 -0.38
C ASP A 118 26.27 -12.68 1.04
N LEU A 119 26.43 -13.63 1.97
CA LEU A 119 26.42 -13.37 3.39
C LEU A 119 27.62 -12.52 3.80
N THR A 120 27.35 -11.28 4.19
CA THR A 120 28.31 -10.35 4.81
C THR A 120 27.96 -10.17 6.27
N ILE A 121 28.96 -10.35 7.15
CA ILE A 121 28.78 -10.26 8.61
C ILE A 121 29.13 -8.84 9.06
N ASP A 122 28.15 -7.97 9.06
CA ASP A 122 28.22 -6.62 9.61
C ASP A 122 26.84 -6.17 10.14
N GLU A 123 26.76 -5.00 10.77
CA GLU A 123 25.51 -4.51 11.34
C GLU A 123 24.46 -4.13 10.27
N SER A 124 24.91 -3.75 9.07
CA SER A 124 23.98 -3.33 8.00
C SER A 124 23.26 -4.51 7.35
N HIS A 125 23.90 -5.70 7.34
CA HIS A 125 23.37 -6.95 6.80
C HIS A 125 22.80 -7.88 7.88
N GLN A 126 22.85 -7.47 9.16
CA GLN A 126 22.24 -8.24 10.25
C GLN A 126 20.72 -8.35 10.00
N ILE A 127 20.21 -9.57 10.14
CA ILE A 127 18.75 -9.78 10.11
C ILE A 127 18.16 -9.22 11.39
N LYS A 128 17.36 -8.18 11.24
CA LYS A 128 16.67 -7.53 12.35
C LYS A 128 15.55 -8.44 12.88
N ASN A 129 15.14 -8.20 14.13
CA ASN A 129 14.03 -8.93 14.77
C ASN A 129 14.27 -10.42 15.04
N GLN A 130 15.52 -10.80 15.26
CA GLN A 130 15.90 -12.12 15.73
C GLN A 130 16.36 -11.99 17.21
N TYR A 131 15.44 -12.14 18.14
CA TYR A 131 15.66 -11.86 19.56
C TYR A 131 15.82 -13.12 20.42
N GLU A 132 15.45 -14.28 19.87
CA GLU A 132 15.55 -15.57 20.55
C GLU A 132 16.11 -16.64 19.62
N LEU A 133 16.85 -17.55 20.20
CA LEU A 133 17.41 -18.70 19.50
C LEU A 133 16.26 -19.66 19.13
N ARG A 134 16.30 -20.17 17.89
CA ARG A 134 15.28 -21.07 17.32
C ARG A 134 15.86 -22.45 17.11
N SER A 135 14.97 -23.45 16.93
CA SER A 135 15.37 -24.77 16.49
C SER A 135 15.96 -24.75 15.06
N PHE A 136 16.73 -25.80 14.74
CA PHE A 136 17.29 -25.96 13.39
C PHE A 136 16.19 -25.94 12.32
N ASP A 137 15.10 -26.68 12.54
CA ASP A 137 13.99 -26.78 11.58
C ASP A 137 13.33 -25.41 11.35
N GLU A 138 13.16 -24.62 12.39
CA GLU A 138 12.64 -23.26 12.27
C GLU A 138 13.55 -22.34 11.45
N TYR A 139 14.88 -22.37 11.70
CA TYR A 139 15.85 -21.62 10.92
C TYR A 139 15.90 -22.10 9.46
N ALA A 140 15.90 -23.41 9.23
CA ALA A 140 15.91 -23.98 7.90
C ALA A 140 14.66 -23.60 7.11
N ASP A 141 13.49 -23.65 7.73
CA ASP A 141 12.22 -23.27 7.12
C ASP A 141 12.17 -21.77 6.79
N ILE A 142 12.64 -20.90 7.69
CA ILE A 142 12.71 -19.45 7.46
C ILE A 142 13.65 -19.16 6.28
N TYR A 143 14.83 -19.75 6.28
CA TYR A 143 15.83 -19.53 5.22
C TYR A 143 15.40 -20.07 3.86
N GLN A 144 14.65 -21.17 3.84
CA GLN A 144 14.11 -21.76 2.61
C GLN A 144 12.82 -21.09 2.13
N GLY A 145 12.32 -20.10 2.85
CA GLY A 145 11.07 -19.41 2.56
C GLY A 145 9.82 -20.29 2.72
N LYS A 146 9.94 -21.46 3.34
CA LYS A 146 8.83 -22.42 3.48
C LYS A 146 7.76 -21.98 4.49
N LYS A 147 8.10 -21.17 5.48
CA LYS A 147 7.16 -20.71 6.52
C LYS A 147 6.40 -19.43 6.18
N ASN A 148 6.77 -18.76 5.11
CA ASN A 148 6.06 -17.56 4.65
C ASN A 148 5.21 -17.85 3.41
N ASP A 149 4.57 -19.01 3.37
CA ASP A 149 3.59 -19.30 2.32
C ASP A 149 2.32 -18.49 2.58
N ARG A 150 2.39 -17.23 2.14
CA ARG A 150 1.27 -16.29 2.15
C ARG A 150 0.03 -16.90 1.51
N ASP A 151 0.20 -17.69 0.46
CA ASP A 151 -0.87 -18.38 -0.23
C ASP A 151 -1.47 -19.50 0.63
N GLN A 152 -0.66 -20.20 1.42
CA GLN A 152 -1.15 -21.21 2.35
C GLN A 152 -1.93 -20.58 3.51
N VAL A 153 -1.46 -19.48 4.09
CA VAL A 153 -2.22 -18.74 5.12
C VAL A 153 -3.55 -18.26 4.56
N LEU A 154 -3.56 -17.73 3.34
CA LEU A 154 -4.79 -17.31 2.68
C LEU A 154 -5.76 -18.48 2.48
N LYS A 155 -5.28 -19.63 1.98
CA LYS A 155 -6.10 -20.84 1.81
C LYS A 155 -6.65 -21.36 3.15
N SER A 156 -5.81 -21.39 4.18
CA SER A 156 -6.20 -21.80 5.53
C SER A 156 -7.22 -20.84 6.15
N THR A 157 -7.09 -19.55 5.87
CA THR A 157 -8.06 -18.52 6.30
C THR A 157 -9.44 -18.73 5.66
N TYR A 158 -9.47 -19.04 4.37
CA TYR A 158 -10.73 -19.40 3.68
C TYR A 158 -11.40 -20.63 4.27
N ALA A 159 -10.64 -21.71 4.41
CA ALA A 159 -11.17 -22.95 4.95
C ALA A 159 -11.64 -22.78 6.39
N LEU A 160 -10.96 -21.96 7.23
CA LEU A 160 -11.41 -21.61 8.55
C LEU A 160 -12.75 -20.85 8.52
N ASN A 161 -12.90 -19.89 7.61
CA ASN A 161 -14.17 -19.16 7.51
C ASN A 161 -15.34 -20.08 7.12
N GLU A 162 -15.12 -21.00 6.18
CA GLU A 162 -16.12 -22.03 5.81
C GLU A 162 -16.45 -22.96 6.98
N LEU A 163 -15.44 -23.37 7.76
CA LEU A 163 -15.64 -24.18 8.96
C LEU A 163 -16.50 -23.45 9.99
N LEU A 164 -16.23 -22.18 10.25
CA LEU A 164 -17.03 -21.36 11.15
C LEU A 164 -18.46 -21.15 10.64
N HIS A 165 -18.62 -21.01 9.33
CA HIS A 165 -19.96 -20.95 8.71
C HIS A 165 -20.74 -22.23 8.90
N LYS A 166 -20.11 -23.40 8.64
CA LYS A 166 -20.66 -24.74 8.86
C LYS A 166 -21.18 -24.91 10.29
N HIS A 167 -20.47 -24.36 11.27
CA HIS A 167 -20.84 -24.44 12.68
C HIS A 167 -21.74 -23.28 13.16
N GLY A 168 -22.24 -22.44 12.25
CA GLY A 168 -23.24 -21.41 12.57
C GLY A 168 -22.70 -20.19 13.31
N ILE A 169 -21.38 -19.97 13.34
CA ILE A 169 -20.80 -18.79 13.97
C ILE A 169 -21.11 -17.57 13.11
N ASN A 170 -21.71 -16.55 13.71
CA ASN A 170 -22.09 -15.31 13.03
C ASN A 170 -20.85 -14.56 12.51
N GLU A 171 -20.94 -14.06 11.29
CA GLU A 171 -19.82 -13.32 10.64
C GLU A 171 -19.25 -12.22 11.55
N LYS A 172 -20.09 -11.49 12.28
CA LYS A 172 -19.68 -10.33 13.10
C LYS A 172 -18.73 -10.69 14.25
N ILE A 173 -18.79 -11.92 14.76
CA ILE A 173 -17.95 -12.33 15.90
C ILE A 173 -16.78 -13.25 15.50
N ARG A 174 -16.74 -13.75 14.24
CA ARG A 174 -15.73 -14.72 13.79
C ARG A 174 -14.31 -14.26 14.06
N SER A 175 -14.00 -13.01 13.70
CA SER A 175 -12.64 -12.47 13.83
C SER A 175 -12.20 -12.39 15.28
N GLN A 176 -13.07 -11.91 16.15
CA GLN A 176 -12.80 -11.85 17.58
C GLN A 176 -12.71 -13.25 18.20
N PHE A 177 -13.61 -14.16 17.82
CA PHE A 177 -13.61 -15.54 18.30
C PHE A 177 -12.31 -16.26 17.93
N VAL A 178 -11.89 -16.18 16.67
CA VAL A 178 -10.63 -16.76 16.19
C VAL A 178 -9.44 -16.11 16.88
N GLY A 179 -9.40 -14.79 16.98
CA GLY A 179 -8.33 -14.08 17.68
C GLY A 179 -8.23 -14.46 19.15
N THR A 180 -9.38 -14.63 19.82
CA THR A 180 -9.45 -15.06 21.20
C THR A 180 -8.94 -16.50 21.39
N CYS A 181 -9.31 -17.41 20.50
CA CYS A 181 -8.80 -18.79 20.48
C CYS A 181 -7.28 -18.83 20.18
N LEU A 182 -6.81 -18.06 19.23
CA LEU A 182 -5.38 -17.92 18.92
C LEU A 182 -4.58 -17.44 20.11
N LEU A 183 -5.08 -16.40 20.79
CA LEU A 183 -4.45 -15.85 21.97
C LEU A 183 -4.33 -16.90 23.08
N ALA A 184 -5.39 -17.67 23.29
CA ALA A 184 -5.39 -18.74 24.25
C ALA A 184 -4.44 -19.89 23.89
N LEU A 185 -4.39 -20.28 22.60
CA LEU A 185 -3.48 -21.31 22.11
C LEU A 185 -2.01 -20.90 22.22
N LYS A 186 -1.67 -19.64 21.95
CA LYS A 186 -0.32 -19.10 22.18
C LYS A 186 0.11 -19.17 23.65
N ASN A 187 -0.84 -19.21 24.56
CA ASN A 187 -0.62 -19.29 26.01
C ASN A 187 -1.03 -20.65 26.59
N THR A 188 -0.79 -21.71 25.85
CA THR A 188 -0.91 -23.11 26.27
C THR A 188 -2.33 -23.57 26.68
N LEU A 189 -3.34 -23.16 25.93
CA LEU A 189 -4.71 -23.63 26.13
C LEU A 189 -4.80 -25.16 25.99
N VAL A 190 -5.31 -25.82 27.04
CA VAL A 190 -5.70 -27.23 26.96
C VAL A 190 -7.18 -27.29 26.54
N TYR A 191 -7.49 -28.06 25.48
CA TYR A 191 -8.87 -28.17 24.97
C TYR A 191 -9.30 -29.60 24.66
N GLU A 192 -8.32 -30.49 24.42
CA GLU A 192 -8.63 -31.89 24.08
C GLU A 192 -9.33 -32.62 25.21
N GLY A 193 -10.38 -33.32 24.89
CA GLY A 193 -11.18 -34.07 25.86
C GLY A 193 -12.16 -33.20 26.68
N LEU A 194 -12.02 -31.88 26.70
CA LEU A 194 -12.82 -30.96 27.47
C LEU A 194 -14.19 -30.65 26.80
N SER A 195 -15.19 -30.35 27.62
CA SER A 195 -16.49 -29.84 27.15
C SER A 195 -16.39 -28.39 26.68
N THR A 196 -17.31 -27.95 25.82
CA THR A 196 -17.43 -26.55 25.37
C THR A 196 -17.33 -25.54 26.54
N LYS A 197 -18.03 -25.79 27.65
CA LYS A 197 -18.00 -24.90 28.82
C LYS A 197 -16.59 -24.84 29.45
N GLN A 198 -15.89 -25.96 29.53
CA GLN A 198 -14.53 -25.99 30.10
C GLN A 198 -13.52 -25.28 29.19
N ILE A 199 -13.64 -25.45 27.85
CA ILE A 199 -12.78 -24.74 26.88
C ILE A 199 -13.03 -23.24 27.00
N ILE A 200 -14.29 -22.77 27.02
CA ILE A 200 -14.62 -21.35 27.21
C ILE A 200 -14.00 -20.81 28.50
N SER A 201 -14.12 -21.54 29.61
CA SER A 201 -13.53 -21.12 30.89
C SER A 201 -11.98 -21.04 30.82
N GLY A 202 -11.34 -21.97 30.15
CA GLY A 202 -9.88 -21.95 29.94
C GLY A 202 -9.43 -20.76 29.10
N VAL A 203 -10.14 -20.44 28.02
CA VAL A 203 -9.88 -19.26 27.22
C VAL A 203 -10.08 -17.98 28.04
N GLU A 204 -11.16 -17.90 28.83
CA GLU A 204 -11.41 -16.76 29.70
C GLU A 204 -10.31 -16.54 30.74
N GLU A 205 -9.82 -17.62 31.35
CA GLU A 205 -8.73 -17.55 32.32
C GLU A 205 -7.46 -16.97 31.70
N VAL A 206 -7.05 -17.44 30.52
CA VAL A 206 -5.89 -16.93 29.80
C VAL A 206 -6.04 -15.43 29.50
N ILE A 207 -7.18 -15.01 28.96
CA ILE A 207 -7.40 -13.59 28.66
C ILE A 207 -7.38 -12.73 29.93
N THR A 208 -7.94 -13.24 31.02
CA THR A 208 -7.95 -12.56 32.31
C THR A 208 -6.53 -12.34 32.83
N GLN A 209 -5.66 -13.33 32.69
CA GLN A 209 -4.26 -13.22 33.09
C GLN A 209 -3.50 -12.21 32.21
N LEU A 210 -3.69 -12.25 30.91
CA LEU A 210 -3.03 -11.33 29.97
C LEU A 210 -3.44 -9.86 30.20
N LEU A 211 -4.68 -9.60 30.56
CA LEU A 211 -5.17 -8.25 30.86
C LEU A 211 -4.88 -7.80 32.31
N ASN A 212 -4.12 -8.55 33.09
CA ASN A 212 -4.01 -8.32 34.54
C ASN A 212 -3.44 -6.94 34.92
N SER A 213 -2.60 -6.36 34.06
CA SER A 213 -1.99 -5.04 34.26
C SER A 213 -2.69 -3.90 33.49
N ASP A 214 -3.73 -4.19 32.73
CA ASP A 214 -4.46 -3.18 31.94
C ASP A 214 -5.41 -2.36 32.81
N LEU A 215 -5.42 -1.04 32.67
CA LEU A 215 -6.28 -0.12 33.41
C LEU A 215 -7.78 -0.31 33.09
N ASP A 216 -8.09 -0.73 31.85
CA ASP A 216 -9.45 -0.98 31.39
C ASP A 216 -9.82 -2.47 31.37
N LYS A 217 -9.09 -3.28 32.13
CA LYS A 217 -9.24 -4.75 32.18
C LYS A 217 -10.68 -5.22 32.23
N ALA A 218 -11.45 -4.69 33.16
CA ALA A 218 -12.84 -5.13 33.34
C ALA A 218 -13.72 -4.88 32.12
N PHE A 219 -13.49 -3.77 31.44
CA PHE A 219 -14.23 -3.41 30.23
C PHE A 219 -13.82 -4.26 29.04
N LYS A 220 -12.51 -4.39 28.78
CA LYS A 220 -11.96 -5.21 27.69
C LYS A 220 -12.34 -6.69 27.85
N LEU A 221 -12.19 -7.23 29.08
CA LEU A 221 -12.60 -8.59 29.40
C LEU A 221 -14.09 -8.78 29.18
N GLY A 222 -14.92 -7.79 29.61
CA GLY A 222 -16.37 -7.80 29.41
C GLY A 222 -16.77 -7.95 27.95
N ILE A 223 -16.09 -7.25 27.04
CA ILE A 223 -16.33 -7.36 25.58
C ILE A 223 -15.97 -8.76 25.08
N LEU A 224 -14.75 -9.22 25.32
CA LEU A 224 -14.28 -10.51 24.82
C LEU A 224 -15.06 -11.68 25.42
N LYS A 225 -15.42 -11.61 26.70
CA LYS A 225 -16.24 -12.60 27.36
C LYS A 225 -17.69 -12.55 26.87
N ASN A 226 -18.41 -11.46 27.15
CA ASN A 226 -19.86 -11.43 26.99
C ASN A 226 -20.33 -11.38 25.54
N LYS A 227 -19.57 -10.72 24.64
CA LYS A 227 -19.95 -10.58 23.23
C LYS A 227 -19.44 -11.72 22.34
N VAL A 228 -18.35 -12.37 22.74
CA VAL A 228 -17.69 -13.41 21.93
C VAL A 228 -17.87 -14.78 22.57
N LEU A 229 -17.21 -15.03 23.71
CA LEU A 229 -17.18 -16.36 24.31
C LEU A 229 -18.55 -16.80 24.84
N GLU A 230 -19.32 -15.90 25.39
CA GLU A 230 -20.65 -16.15 25.90
C GLU A 230 -21.77 -15.88 24.89
N SER A 231 -21.44 -15.56 23.64
CA SER A 231 -22.44 -15.45 22.58
C SER A 231 -23.23 -16.75 22.41
N GLN A 232 -24.48 -16.64 21.98
CA GLN A 232 -25.32 -17.80 21.74
C GLN A 232 -24.65 -18.75 20.71
N ASP A 233 -24.01 -18.22 19.67
CA ASP A 233 -23.37 -18.99 18.64
C ASP A 233 -22.24 -19.86 19.22
N VAL A 234 -21.34 -19.29 20.03
CA VAL A 234 -20.23 -20.03 20.65
C VAL A 234 -20.70 -21.01 21.72
N ARG A 235 -21.64 -20.61 22.56
CA ARG A 235 -22.22 -21.49 23.59
C ARG A 235 -22.99 -22.67 23.02
N SER A 236 -23.61 -22.52 21.86
CA SER A 236 -24.36 -23.59 21.21
C SER A 236 -23.49 -24.61 20.48
N LEU A 237 -22.19 -24.36 20.32
CA LEU A 237 -21.25 -25.33 19.75
C LEU A 237 -21.23 -26.60 20.64
N ASN A 238 -21.39 -27.76 20.00
CA ASN A 238 -21.11 -28.99 20.69
C ASN A 238 -19.60 -29.16 20.89
N LYS A 239 -19.20 -30.13 21.72
CA LYS A 239 -17.82 -30.39 22.07
C LYS A 239 -16.96 -30.63 20.83
N GLU A 240 -17.45 -31.44 19.90
CA GLU A 240 -16.75 -31.86 18.68
C GLU A 240 -16.51 -30.67 17.76
N ALA A 241 -17.53 -29.82 17.55
CA ALA A 241 -17.44 -28.64 16.71
C ALA A 241 -16.44 -27.60 17.27
N PHE A 242 -16.47 -27.34 18.57
CA PHE A 242 -15.53 -26.42 19.18
C PHE A 242 -14.10 -26.93 19.08
N GLN A 243 -13.88 -28.20 19.41
CA GLN A 243 -12.55 -28.81 19.28
C GLN A 243 -12.07 -28.85 17.82
N GLU A 244 -12.96 -29.09 16.83
CA GLU A 244 -12.63 -29.04 15.41
C GLU A 244 -12.08 -27.65 15.02
N VAL A 245 -12.76 -26.57 15.46
CA VAL A 245 -12.34 -25.21 15.19
C VAL A 245 -10.99 -24.90 15.84
N VAL A 246 -10.84 -25.18 17.13
CA VAL A 246 -9.59 -24.91 17.88
C VAL A 246 -8.41 -25.69 17.29
N ARG A 247 -8.62 -26.97 16.98
CA ARG A 247 -7.61 -27.83 16.36
C ARG A 247 -7.24 -27.36 14.95
N TYR A 248 -8.23 -26.84 14.20
CA TYR A 248 -7.95 -26.26 12.88
C TYR A 248 -7.03 -25.03 13.00
N ILE A 249 -7.34 -24.12 13.94
CA ILE A 249 -6.54 -22.93 14.23
C ILE A 249 -5.13 -23.34 14.65
N GLU A 250 -5.00 -24.27 15.58
CA GLU A 250 -3.71 -24.75 16.07
C GLU A 250 -2.82 -25.34 14.97
N LYS A 251 -3.39 -26.16 14.08
CA LYS A 251 -2.62 -26.87 13.05
C LYS A 251 -2.35 -26.06 11.78
N ASN A 252 -3.27 -25.17 11.39
CA ASN A 252 -3.24 -24.54 10.07
C ASN A 252 -3.02 -23.02 10.12
N ILE A 253 -3.10 -22.40 11.29
CA ILE A 253 -2.91 -20.96 11.46
C ILE A 253 -1.73 -20.68 12.40
N LEU A 254 -1.78 -21.25 13.62
CA LEU A 254 -0.79 -20.98 14.66
C LEU A 254 0.67 -21.19 14.24
N PRO A 255 1.06 -22.20 13.46
CA PRO A 255 2.44 -22.42 13.05
C PRO A 255 3.01 -21.28 12.20
N TYR A 256 2.16 -20.59 11.45
CA TYR A 256 2.57 -19.48 10.56
C TYR A 256 2.66 -18.13 11.27
N ILE A 257 1.97 -17.98 12.39
CA ILE A 257 1.87 -16.72 13.14
C ILE A 257 2.61 -16.76 14.49
N ASN A 258 3.19 -17.89 14.83
CA ASN A 258 3.91 -18.06 16.11
C ASN A 258 5.34 -17.50 16.05
N ASP A 259 5.74 -17.03 14.89
CA ASP A 259 7.03 -16.38 14.68
C ASP A 259 6.99 -14.95 15.23
N LYS A 260 7.87 -14.63 16.20
CA LYS A 260 8.04 -13.27 16.75
C LYS A 260 8.86 -12.35 15.84
N SER A 261 9.35 -12.84 14.70
CA SER A 261 10.02 -12.01 13.71
C SER A 261 9.04 -11.04 13.05
N THR A 262 9.54 -9.98 12.42
CA THR A 262 8.74 -9.03 11.62
C THR A 262 7.89 -9.74 10.57
N MET A 263 8.43 -10.80 9.98
CA MET A 263 7.72 -11.60 8.96
C MET A 263 6.56 -12.39 9.55
N GLY A 264 6.69 -12.93 10.77
CA GLY A 264 5.58 -13.59 11.48
C GLY A 264 4.50 -12.59 11.90
N GLN A 265 4.87 -11.38 12.25
CA GLN A 265 3.96 -10.27 12.54
C GLN A 265 3.17 -9.86 11.29
N ASP A 266 3.83 -9.80 10.14
CA ASP A 266 3.19 -9.48 8.85
C ASP A 266 2.19 -10.57 8.42
N ILE A 267 2.49 -11.84 8.70
CA ILE A 267 1.57 -12.95 8.42
C ILE A 267 0.34 -12.90 9.32
N LEU A 268 0.52 -12.59 10.59
CA LEU A 268 -0.60 -12.42 11.53
C LEU A 268 -1.51 -11.27 11.09
N ASN A 269 -0.93 -10.17 10.70
CA ASN A 269 -1.65 -9.02 10.15
C ASN A 269 -2.39 -9.37 8.85
N LEU A 270 -1.76 -10.12 7.96
CA LEU A 270 -2.36 -10.64 6.74
C LEU A 270 -3.55 -11.55 7.05
N PHE A 271 -3.40 -12.46 8.02
CA PHE A 271 -4.47 -13.34 8.48
C PHE A 271 -5.68 -12.52 8.93
N PHE A 272 -5.50 -11.60 9.87
CA PHE A 272 -6.61 -10.79 10.38
C PHE A 272 -7.22 -9.89 9.31
N THR A 273 -6.40 -9.26 8.48
CA THR A 273 -6.89 -8.41 7.38
C THR A 273 -7.71 -9.22 6.38
N THR A 274 -7.25 -10.42 6.04
CA THR A 274 -7.95 -11.31 5.11
C THR A 274 -9.21 -11.87 5.72
N PHE A 275 -9.16 -12.31 6.97
CA PHE A 275 -10.31 -12.85 7.69
C PHE A 275 -11.40 -11.80 7.85
N ASN A 276 -11.05 -10.58 8.22
CA ASN A 276 -11.98 -9.47 8.33
C ASN A 276 -12.63 -9.07 7.00
N LYS A 277 -11.96 -9.25 5.86
CA LYS A 277 -12.56 -9.03 4.52
C LYS A 277 -13.75 -9.95 4.26
N TYR A 278 -13.72 -11.17 4.76
CA TYR A 278 -14.84 -12.13 4.59
C TYR A 278 -15.99 -11.86 5.55
N VAL A 279 -15.68 -11.31 6.70
CA VAL A 279 -16.65 -10.96 7.74
C VAL A 279 -17.30 -9.60 7.48
N GLY A 280 -16.59 -8.69 6.82
CA GLY A 280 -16.94 -7.27 6.74
C GLY A 280 -17.86 -6.84 5.59
N LYS A 281 -18.57 -7.74 4.89
CA LYS A 281 -19.56 -7.32 3.87
C LYS A 281 -20.75 -6.53 4.46
N ALA A 282 -20.93 -6.54 5.76
CA ALA A 282 -22.05 -5.90 6.44
C ALA A 282 -21.86 -4.40 6.70
N ASP A 283 -20.64 -3.88 6.73
CA ASP A 283 -20.40 -2.46 7.02
C ASP A 283 -19.55 -1.80 5.91
N LYS A 284 -20.24 -1.11 4.99
CA LYS A 284 -19.64 -0.42 3.84
C LYS A 284 -18.73 0.75 4.21
N ASN A 285 -18.59 1.08 5.49
CA ASN A 285 -17.86 2.24 5.99
C ASN A 285 -16.51 1.90 6.63
N GLN A 286 -16.18 0.61 6.82
CA GLN A 286 -14.90 0.18 7.38
C GLN A 286 -14.02 -0.40 6.26
N ALA A 287 -13.06 0.37 5.78
CA ALA A 287 -12.03 -0.11 4.87
C ALA A 287 -10.76 -0.40 5.67
N PHE A 288 -10.33 -1.65 5.72
CA PHE A 288 -9.05 -2.02 6.32
C PHE A 288 -7.90 -1.50 5.47
N THR A 289 -6.93 -0.85 6.10
CA THR A 289 -5.74 -0.35 5.43
C THR A 289 -4.84 -1.53 5.07
N PRO A 290 -4.42 -1.67 3.79
CA PRO A 290 -3.50 -2.74 3.39
C PRO A 290 -2.16 -2.64 4.11
N ASP A 291 -1.61 -3.77 4.52
CA ASP A 291 -0.40 -3.85 5.33
C ASP A 291 0.81 -3.15 4.70
N HIS A 292 1.04 -3.32 3.40
CA HIS A 292 2.13 -2.65 2.69
C HIS A 292 2.02 -1.11 2.70
N ILE A 293 0.80 -0.55 2.71
CA ILE A 293 0.57 0.90 2.86
C ILE A 293 0.80 1.34 4.31
N VAL A 294 0.38 0.52 5.27
CA VAL A 294 0.68 0.76 6.70
C VAL A 294 2.19 0.83 6.91
N HIS A 295 2.94 -0.14 6.36
CA HIS A 295 4.40 -0.17 6.42
C HIS A 295 5.03 1.08 5.78
N PHE A 296 4.63 1.39 4.55
CA PHE A 296 5.10 2.59 3.87
C PHE A 296 4.88 3.87 4.69
N MET A 297 3.70 4.03 5.30
CA MET A 297 3.39 5.19 6.14
C MET A 297 4.28 5.22 7.39
N CYS A 298 4.50 4.10 8.07
CA CYS A 298 5.40 4.01 9.21
C CYS A 298 6.84 4.40 8.85
N GLN A 299 7.35 3.88 7.72
CA GLN A 299 8.68 4.20 7.20
C GLN A 299 8.81 5.68 6.76
N ALA A 300 7.77 6.24 6.14
CA ALA A 300 7.74 7.65 5.74
C ALA A 300 7.74 8.59 6.96
N MET A 301 7.11 8.17 8.06
CA MET A 301 7.09 8.92 9.32
C MET A 301 8.39 8.79 10.11
N GLY A 302 9.26 7.83 9.81
CA GLY A 302 10.53 7.60 10.49
C GLY A 302 10.34 7.15 11.94
N ILE A 303 9.42 6.21 12.16
CA ILE A 303 9.14 5.64 13.49
C ILE A 303 10.41 5.00 14.06
N ASN A 304 10.66 5.25 15.34
CA ASN A 304 11.80 4.75 16.10
C ASN A 304 11.43 4.62 17.58
N ARG A 305 12.39 4.17 18.42
CA ARG A 305 12.21 3.97 19.87
C ARG A 305 11.69 5.19 20.65
N ASN A 306 11.87 6.41 20.14
CA ASN A 306 11.41 7.64 20.78
C ASN A 306 10.02 8.08 20.30
N SER A 307 9.39 7.31 19.42
CA SER A 307 8.07 7.62 18.88
C SER A 307 6.98 7.29 19.90
N ARG A 308 6.09 8.25 20.15
CA ARG A 308 4.82 8.05 20.87
C ARG A 308 3.69 8.18 19.88
N ILE A 309 3.05 7.05 19.60
CA ILE A 309 2.21 6.85 18.43
C ILE A 309 0.75 6.89 18.83
N LEU A 310 -0.07 7.60 18.06
CA LEU A 310 -1.53 7.60 18.17
C LEU A 310 -2.18 7.21 16.86
N ASP A 311 -3.14 6.27 16.93
CA ASP A 311 -4.17 6.11 15.92
C ASP A 311 -5.54 6.43 16.53
N PRO A 312 -6.13 7.60 16.19
CA PRO A 312 -7.40 8.05 16.79
C PRO A 312 -8.64 7.39 16.20
N CYS A 313 -8.49 6.49 15.22
CA CYS A 313 -9.55 5.74 14.54
C CYS A 313 -9.03 4.34 14.21
N CYS A 314 -8.50 3.62 15.23
CA CYS A 314 -7.56 2.51 15.02
C CYS A 314 -8.17 1.25 14.38
N GLY A 315 -9.50 1.13 14.30
CA GLY A 315 -10.12 -0.04 13.70
C GLY A 315 -9.64 -1.34 14.34
N SER A 316 -9.00 -2.21 13.55
CA SER A 316 -8.38 -3.46 14.02
C SER A 316 -7.01 -3.28 14.69
N GLY A 317 -6.47 -2.06 14.74
CA GLY A 317 -5.14 -1.77 15.29
C GLY A 317 -3.96 -2.00 14.35
N ALA A 318 -4.17 -2.08 13.03
CA ALA A 318 -3.13 -2.38 12.06
C ALA A 318 -1.96 -1.37 12.11
N PHE A 319 -2.25 -0.06 12.17
CA PHE A 319 -1.22 0.96 12.34
C PHE A 319 -0.47 0.82 13.67
N LEU A 320 -1.19 0.51 14.75
CA LEU A 320 -0.60 0.39 16.09
C LEU A 320 0.38 -0.78 16.18
N VAL A 321 -0.03 -1.95 15.66
CA VAL A 321 0.83 -3.14 15.62
C VAL A 321 2.08 -2.87 14.81
N ARG A 322 1.92 -2.33 13.58
CA ARG A 322 3.08 -2.06 12.71
C ARG A 322 4.02 -1.03 13.32
N ALA A 323 3.48 0.08 13.79
CA ALA A 323 4.26 1.14 14.41
C ALA A 323 5.00 0.65 15.69
N MET A 324 4.37 -0.21 16.48
CA MET A 324 5.01 -0.86 17.62
C MET A 324 6.20 -1.71 17.17
N THR A 325 6.02 -2.53 16.13
CA THR A 325 7.09 -3.36 15.58
C THR A 325 8.26 -2.51 15.10
N GLU A 326 8.02 -1.47 14.29
CA GLU A 326 9.07 -0.55 13.81
C GLU A 326 9.82 0.15 14.95
N ALA A 327 9.10 0.57 15.99
CA ALA A 327 9.70 1.20 17.16
C ALA A 327 10.58 0.21 17.97
N MET A 328 10.10 -1.04 18.11
CA MET A 328 10.86 -2.10 18.79
C MET A 328 12.12 -2.53 18.04
N ASP A 329 12.10 -2.46 16.70
CA ASP A 329 13.25 -2.79 15.86
C ASP A 329 14.43 -1.84 16.06
N ASP A 330 14.15 -0.60 16.44
CA ASP A 330 15.17 0.40 16.77
C ASP A 330 15.70 0.27 18.23
N CYS A 331 15.08 -0.57 19.07
CA CYS A 331 15.48 -0.75 20.47
C CYS A 331 16.75 -1.59 20.61
N SER A 332 17.58 -1.21 21.56
CA SER A 332 18.87 -1.88 21.84
C SER A 332 18.74 -3.04 22.83
N ASN A 333 17.66 -3.09 23.62
CA ASN A 333 17.47 -4.08 24.69
C ASN A 333 15.96 -4.31 25.00
N ASP A 334 15.68 -5.34 25.79
CA ASP A 334 14.29 -5.73 26.09
C ASP A 334 13.57 -4.74 27.00
N THR A 335 14.30 -4.01 27.85
CA THR A 335 13.71 -2.96 28.70
C THR A 335 13.11 -1.85 27.83
N GLU A 336 13.84 -1.39 26.81
CA GLU A 336 13.34 -0.40 25.86
C GLU A 336 12.12 -0.92 25.10
N ARG A 337 12.12 -2.22 24.69
CA ARG A 337 10.96 -2.85 24.02
C ARG A 337 9.74 -2.89 24.91
N ASP A 338 9.93 -3.23 26.18
CA ASP A 338 8.84 -3.25 27.16
C ASP A 338 8.29 -1.85 27.45
N GLU A 339 9.14 -0.81 27.43
CA GLU A 339 8.71 0.57 27.53
C GLU A 339 7.87 1.00 26.34
N ILE A 340 8.27 0.63 25.10
CA ILE A 340 7.48 0.88 23.90
C ILE A 340 6.08 0.29 24.04
N LYS A 341 5.96 -0.98 24.40
CA LYS A 341 4.68 -1.66 24.59
C LYS A 341 3.81 -0.97 25.63
N LYS A 342 4.38 -0.55 26.76
CA LYS A 342 3.64 0.01 27.88
C LYS A 342 3.27 1.48 27.72
N GLN A 343 4.07 2.28 27.02
CA GLN A 343 3.98 3.74 27.11
C GLN A 343 3.96 4.47 25.78
N SER A 344 4.18 3.79 24.65
CA SER A 344 4.38 4.48 23.39
C SER A 344 3.25 4.30 22.37
N ILE A 345 2.33 3.37 22.59
CA ILE A 345 1.28 3.01 21.64
C ILE A 345 -0.09 3.39 22.20
N TYR A 346 -0.81 4.26 21.47
CA TYR A 346 -2.11 4.79 21.87
C TYR A 346 -3.12 4.62 20.74
N GLY A 347 -4.35 4.22 21.08
CA GLY A 347 -5.43 4.05 20.11
C GLY A 347 -6.78 4.53 20.64
N ILE A 348 -7.64 4.97 19.73
CA ILE A 348 -9.04 5.26 20.02
C ILE A 348 -9.88 4.57 18.94
N GLU A 349 -10.92 3.85 19.38
CA GLU A 349 -11.89 3.23 18.49
C GLU A 349 -13.31 3.43 19.03
N TYR A 350 -14.19 3.89 18.15
CA TYR A 350 -15.58 4.17 18.49
C TYR A 350 -16.44 2.89 18.51
N GLU A 351 -16.26 2.04 17.53
CA GLU A 351 -17.07 0.85 17.32
C GLU A 351 -16.59 -0.28 18.24
N GLU A 352 -17.49 -0.84 19.03
CA GLU A 352 -17.20 -1.82 20.07
C GLU A 352 -16.54 -3.11 19.52
N THR A 353 -16.99 -3.58 18.35
CA THR A 353 -16.46 -4.80 17.73
C THR A 353 -15.02 -4.57 17.23
N ALA A 354 -14.77 -3.44 16.58
CA ALA A 354 -13.43 -3.08 16.12
C ALA A 354 -12.48 -2.84 17.30
N PHE A 355 -12.95 -2.21 18.37
CA PHE A 355 -12.19 -2.05 19.61
C PHE A 355 -11.78 -3.39 20.23
N GLY A 356 -12.72 -4.36 20.32
CA GLY A 356 -12.40 -5.71 20.79
C GLY A 356 -11.37 -6.41 19.90
N LEU A 357 -11.45 -6.21 18.58
CA LEU A 357 -10.50 -6.75 17.62
C LEU A 357 -9.11 -6.11 17.78
N ALA A 358 -9.03 -4.78 17.92
CA ALA A 358 -7.78 -4.06 18.18
C ALA A 358 -7.14 -4.55 19.49
N THR A 359 -7.93 -4.69 20.55
CA THR A 359 -7.46 -5.24 21.84
C THR A 359 -6.86 -6.63 21.66
N THR A 360 -7.56 -7.54 20.98
CA THR A 360 -7.09 -8.91 20.73
C THR A 360 -5.80 -8.89 19.90
N ASN A 361 -5.77 -8.08 18.88
CA ASN A 361 -4.61 -7.95 17.99
C ASN A 361 -3.37 -7.46 18.75
N MET A 362 -3.49 -6.43 19.57
CA MET A 362 -2.38 -5.92 20.39
C MET A 362 -1.90 -6.98 21.41
N LEU A 363 -2.82 -7.69 22.07
CA LEU A 363 -2.47 -8.76 23.01
C LEU A 363 -1.71 -9.91 22.34
N ILE A 364 -2.10 -10.31 21.13
CA ILE A 364 -1.42 -11.37 20.35
C ILE A 364 0.02 -10.96 20.01
N HIS A 365 0.26 -9.67 19.76
CA HIS A 365 1.57 -9.10 19.50
C HIS A 365 2.37 -8.77 20.77
N GLY A 366 1.85 -9.15 21.94
CA GLY A 366 2.54 -9.07 23.22
C GLY A 366 2.43 -7.74 23.96
N ASP A 367 1.51 -6.85 23.52
CA ASP A 367 1.17 -5.63 24.26
C ASP A 367 0.03 -5.92 25.26
N GLY A 368 0.41 -6.32 26.48
CA GLY A 368 -0.53 -6.59 27.55
C GLY A 368 -1.10 -5.35 28.26
N ASN A 369 -0.59 -4.15 27.95
CA ASN A 369 -0.96 -2.87 28.56
C ASN A 369 -1.45 -1.83 27.57
N SER A 370 -2.16 -2.26 26.54
CA SER A 370 -2.51 -1.37 25.44
C SER A 370 -3.30 -0.13 25.90
N ASN A 371 -2.78 1.07 25.57
CA ASN A 371 -3.48 2.33 25.80
C ASN A 371 -4.54 2.57 24.70
N ILE A 372 -5.35 1.53 24.43
CA ILE A 372 -6.48 1.65 23.50
C ILE A 372 -7.73 1.95 24.32
N ARG A 373 -8.46 3.00 23.90
CA ARG A 373 -9.69 3.47 24.53
C ARG A 373 -10.87 3.31 23.59
N GLN A 374 -12.00 2.86 24.14
CA GLN A 374 -13.25 2.82 23.38
C GLN A 374 -13.99 4.15 23.54
N GLY A 375 -14.30 4.80 22.40
CA GLY A 375 -15.09 6.02 22.39
C GLY A 375 -14.85 6.90 21.18
N ASN A 376 -15.44 8.09 21.19
CA ASN A 376 -15.29 9.07 20.12
C ASN A 376 -14.04 9.93 20.37
N CYS A 377 -13.15 10.04 19.38
CA CYS A 377 -11.92 10.82 19.50
C CYS A 377 -12.18 12.30 19.82
N PHE A 378 -13.32 12.86 19.43
CA PHE A 378 -13.70 14.25 19.75
C PHE A 378 -13.94 14.48 21.25
N ASP A 379 -14.28 13.44 21.98
CA ASP A 379 -14.51 13.50 23.44
C ASP A 379 -13.24 13.17 24.24
N MET A 380 -12.13 12.86 23.56
CA MET A 380 -10.90 12.35 24.16
C MET A 380 -9.69 13.31 24.04
N SER A 381 -9.91 14.60 23.85
CA SER A 381 -8.83 15.59 23.69
C SER A 381 -7.84 15.61 24.86
N ALA A 382 -8.31 15.40 26.10
CA ALA A 382 -7.45 15.31 27.27
C ALA A 382 -6.54 14.05 27.19
N PHE A 383 -7.10 12.89 26.89
CA PHE A 383 -6.32 11.65 26.71
C PHE A 383 -5.25 11.81 25.63
N ILE A 384 -5.58 12.46 24.50
CA ILE A 384 -4.62 12.73 23.43
C ILE A 384 -3.52 13.69 23.88
N GLY A 385 -3.90 14.79 24.58
CA GLY A 385 -2.96 15.81 25.05
C GLY A 385 -2.00 15.31 26.13
N ASP A 386 -2.49 14.50 27.05
CA ASP A 386 -1.70 13.97 28.17
C ASP A 386 -0.72 12.84 27.73
N ALA A 387 -0.97 12.21 26.61
CA ALA A 387 -0.16 11.10 26.10
C ALA A 387 1.20 11.54 25.49
N ASN A 388 1.46 12.84 25.37
CA ASN A 388 2.69 13.39 24.76
C ASN A 388 3.00 12.78 23.38
N ILE A 389 2.00 12.64 22.53
CA ILE A 389 2.09 12.05 21.21
C ILE A 389 2.99 12.91 20.30
N ASN A 390 3.87 12.28 19.54
CA ASN A 390 4.70 12.95 18.52
C ASN A 390 4.52 12.35 17.11
N VAL A 391 3.82 11.20 16.98
CA VAL A 391 3.49 10.58 15.70
C VAL A 391 2.01 10.20 15.67
N VAL A 392 1.29 10.67 14.67
CA VAL A 392 -0.10 10.25 14.43
C VAL A 392 -0.18 9.51 13.10
N LEU A 393 -0.79 8.34 13.11
CA LEU A 393 -1.12 7.56 11.92
C LEU A 393 -2.64 7.35 11.92
N MET A 394 -3.33 7.68 10.84
CA MET A 394 -4.78 7.54 10.85
C MET A 394 -5.41 7.29 9.48
N ASN A 395 -6.50 6.56 9.49
CA ASN A 395 -7.41 6.38 8.37
C ASN A 395 -8.85 6.69 8.86
N PRO A 396 -9.25 7.98 8.90
CA PRO A 396 -10.53 8.39 9.50
C PRO A 396 -11.72 8.01 8.63
N PRO A 397 -12.94 7.98 9.19
CA PRO A 397 -14.14 7.71 8.40
C PRO A 397 -14.46 8.87 7.45
N TYR A 398 -14.48 8.60 6.12
CA TYR A 398 -14.67 9.63 5.07
C TYR A 398 -16.09 10.17 4.92
N ASN A 399 -17.08 9.37 5.35
CA ASN A 399 -18.49 9.70 5.26
C ASN A 399 -19.17 9.55 6.63
N ALA A 400 -18.49 10.05 7.68
CA ALA A 400 -19.02 9.97 9.04
C ALA A 400 -20.42 10.58 9.14
N GLN A 401 -21.33 9.88 9.82
CA GLN A 401 -22.65 10.41 10.11
C GLN A 401 -22.58 11.50 11.18
N ARG A 402 -23.58 12.37 11.24
CA ARG A 402 -23.67 13.49 12.21
C ARG A 402 -23.32 13.10 13.65
N LYS A 403 -23.82 11.95 14.12
CA LYS A 403 -23.60 11.46 15.49
C LYS A 403 -22.15 11.07 15.81
N HIS A 404 -21.30 10.90 14.80
CA HIS A 404 -19.90 10.52 14.95
C HIS A 404 -18.93 11.70 14.78
N CYS A 405 -19.46 12.90 14.48
CA CYS A 405 -18.70 14.12 14.28
C CYS A 405 -18.81 15.04 15.49
N ASP A 406 -17.90 15.97 15.65
CA ASP A 406 -17.94 17.00 16.69
C ASP A 406 -19.24 17.79 16.67
N ILE A 407 -19.86 17.97 17.82
CA ILE A 407 -21.16 18.64 17.96
C ILE A 407 -21.07 20.10 17.49
N SER A 408 -19.96 20.80 17.75
CA SER A 408 -19.78 22.21 17.38
C SER A 408 -19.70 22.38 15.85
N TYR A 409 -19.09 21.42 15.18
CA TYR A 409 -19.00 21.38 13.72
C TYR A 409 -20.36 21.05 13.08
N VAL A 410 -21.04 20.04 13.60
CA VAL A 410 -22.35 19.59 13.10
C VAL A 410 -23.45 20.65 13.23
N LYS A 411 -23.39 21.51 14.24
CA LYS A 411 -24.36 22.62 14.40
C LYS A 411 -24.44 23.54 13.16
N ASN A 412 -23.34 23.62 12.40
CA ASN A 412 -23.26 24.48 11.21
C ASN A 412 -23.78 23.79 9.93
N TRP A 413 -24.12 22.50 10.00
CA TRP A 413 -24.59 21.76 8.83
C TRP A 413 -26.05 22.09 8.53
N SER A 414 -26.38 22.24 7.25
CA SER A 414 -27.78 22.31 6.83
C SER A 414 -28.53 20.99 7.15
N LYS A 415 -29.85 21.06 7.22
CA LYS A 415 -30.67 19.87 7.51
C LYS A 415 -30.53 18.75 6.47
N THR A 416 -30.14 19.09 5.24
CA THR A 416 -29.94 18.15 4.13
C THR A 416 -28.62 17.40 4.18
N VAL A 417 -27.61 17.93 4.88
CA VAL A 417 -26.31 17.29 5.03
C VAL A 417 -26.37 16.15 6.04
N LYS A 418 -26.22 14.91 5.58
CA LYS A 418 -26.31 13.69 6.40
C LYS A 418 -24.93 13.14 6.81
N GLN A 419 -23.90 13.42 6.03
CA GLN A 419 -22.54 12.90 6.18
C GLN A 419 -21.54 14.04 6.15
N ASP A 420 -20.34 13.79 6.71
CA ASP A 420 -19.25 14.76 6.79
C ASP A 420 -18.87 15.37 5.43
N PRO A 421 -19.12 16.68 5.23
CA PRO A 421 -18.76 17.35 3.99
C PRO A 421 -17.25 17.60 3.85
N SER A 422 -16.49 17.56 4.94
CA SER A 422 -15.02 17.70 4.92
C SER A 422 -14.30 16.41 4.54
N LYS A 423 -15.03 15.29 4.42
CA LYS A 423 -14.48 13.96 4.05
C LYS A 423 -13.37 13.46 4.96
N GLY A 424 -13.46 13.77 6.26
CA GLY A 424 -12.50 13.35 7.27
C GLY A 424 -11.49 14.43 7.70
N LEU A 425 -11.37 15.55 6.98
CA LEU A 425 -10.43 16.62 7.34
C LEU A 425 -10.71 17.24 8.71
N HIS A 426 -11.96 17.25 9.18
CA HIS A 426 -12.24 17.75 10.52
C HIS A 426 -11.70 16.84 11.64
N TYR A 427 -11.63 15.52 11.43
CA TYR A 427 -10.92 14.60 12.31
C TYR A 427 -9.44 14.93 12.40
N VAL A 428 -8.81 15.14 11.22
CA VAL A 428 -7.39 15.52 11.12
C VAL A 428 -7.12 16.79 11.90
N HIS A 429 -7.92 17.83 11.68
CA HIS A 429 -7.77 19.11 12.38
C HIS A 429 -7.95 18.98 13.89
N HIS A 430 -8.95 18.19 14.34
CA HIS A 430 -9.20 17.96 15.77
C HIS A 430 -7.97 17.30 16.43
N VAL A 431 -7.47 16.23 15.85
CA VAL A 431 -6.33 15.48 16.39
C VAL A 431 -5.07 16.31 16.35
N ALA A 432 -4.79 16.99 15.23
CA ALA A 432 -3.65 17.89 15.10
C ALA A 432 -3.66 19.02 16.17
N SER A 433 -4.85 19.56 16.46
CA SER A 433 -5.03 20.60 17.49
C SER A 433 -4.80 20.07 18.91
N ALA A 434 -5.13 18.80 19.18
CA ALA A 434 -4.92 18.17 20.49
C ALA A 434 -3.44 17.75 20.69
N VAL A 435 -2.78 17.21 19.66
CA VAL A 435 -1.37 16.78 19.69
C VAL A 435 -0.41 17.97 19.67
N LYS A 436 -0.72 19.02 18.93
CA LYS A 436 0.00 20.30 18.82
C LYS A 436 1.34 20.26 18.08
N THR A 437 2.23 19.30 18.39
CA THR A 437 3.58 19.20 17.81
C THR A 437 3.92 17.77 17.44
N GLY A 438 4.76 17.58 16.44
CA GLY A 438 5.14 16.25 15.93
C GLY A 438 4.77 16.07 14.45
N LYS A 439 4.44 14.85 14.05
CA LYS A 439 4.06 14.53 12.67
C LYS A 439 2.72 13.80 12.63
N LEU A 440 1.97 14.04 11.57
CA LEU A 440 0.69 13.35 11.32
C LEU A 440 0.65 12.86 9.88
N ALA A 441 0.44 11.54 9.70
CA ALA A 441 0.15 10.94 8.41
C ALA A 441 -1.28 10.43 8.36
N VAL A 442 -2.00 10.77 7.29
CA VAL A 442 -3.40 10.41 7.16
C VAL A 442 -3.74 9.96 5.75
N LEU A 443 -4.56 8.93 5.64
CA LEU A 443 -5.22 8.53 4.41
C LEU A 443 -6.53 9.32 4.28
N LEU A 444 -6.72 10.00 3.17
CA LEU A 444 -7.92 10.77 2.87
C LEU A 444 -8.38 10.53 1.41
N PRO A 445 -9.67 10.66 1.12
CA PRO A 445 -10.12 10.65 -0.26
C PRO A 445 -9.43 11.73 -1.09
N MET A 446 -9.12 11.44 -2.35
CA MET A 446 -8.55 12.44 -3.27
C MET A 446 -9.37 13.73 -3.35
N ALA A 447 -10.66 13.66 -3.06
CA ALA A 447 -11.54 14.83 -2.94
C ALA A 447 -11.00 15.88 -1.94
N CYS A 448 -10.31 15.47 -0.88
CA CYS A 448 -9.66 16.37 0.07
C CYS A 448 -8.47 17.11 -0.55
N GLY A 449 -7.71 16.45 -1.42
CA GLY A 449 -6.64 17.09 -2.19
C GLY A 449 -7.17 18.08 -3.23
N ILE A 450 -8.22 17.69 -3.95
CA ILE A 450 -8.81 18.46 -5.07
C ILE A 450 -9.63 19.65 -4.59
N GLY A 451 -10.33 19.50 -3.45
CA GLY A 451 -11.34 20.47 -3.01
C GLY A 451 -10.78 21.86 -2.74
N ASP A 452 -11.32 22.87 -3.40
CA ASP A 452 -11.00 24.29 -3.33
C ASP A 452 -12.12 25.15 -2.74
N LYS A 453 -13.21 24.51 -2.27
CA LYS A 453 -14.44 25.18 -1.79
C LYS A 453 -15.02 24.50 -0.55
N GLY A 454 -15.94 25.20 0.11
CA GLY A 454 -16.72 24.66 1.24
C GLY A 454 -15.85 24.20 2.40
N ASP A 455 -16.29 23.16 3.08
CA ASP A 455 -15.66 22.67 4.31
C ASP A 455 -14.26 22.09 4.07
N ILE A 456 -14.02 21.48 2.91
CA ILE A 456 -12.68 20.97 2.57
C ILE A 456 -11.68 22.12 2.55
N ARG A 457 -11.97 23.22 1.84
CA ARG A 457 -11.08 24.41 1.83
C ARG A 457 -10.93 25.00 3.22
N ALA A 458 -12.03 25.15 3.95
CA ALA A 458 -11.99 25.73 5.29
C ALA A 458 -11.08 24.94 6.24
N PHE A 459 -11.06 23.60 6.16
CA PHE A 459 -10.15 22.78 6.97
C PHE A 459 -8.72 22.77 6.42
N LYS A 460 -8.51 22.89 5.11
CA LYS A 460 -7.17 23.15 4.54
C LYS A 460 -6.59 24.44 5.11
N GLU A 461 -7.36 25.52 5.12
CA GLU A 461 -6.93 26.81 5.67
C GLU A 461 -6.57 26.69 7.16
N LYS A 462 -7.39 26.02 7.96
CA LYS A 462 -7.11 25.77 9.39
C LYS A 462 -5.84 24.95 9.58
N MET A 463 -5.65 23.90 8.81
CA MET A 463 -4.45 23.06 8.89
C MET A 463 -3.20 23.85 8.54
N LEU A 464 -3.17 24.61 7.44
CA LEU A 464 -2.00 25.38 7.02
C LEU A 464 -1.69 26.58 7.94
N LYS A 465 -2.70 27.07 8.66
CA LYS A 465 -2.52 28.15 9.63
C LYS A 465 -1.64 27.77 10.81
N ASP A 466 -1.77 26.52 11.29
CA ASP A 466 -1.12 26.08 12.52
C ASP A 466 -0.10 24.94 12.27
N HIS A 467 -0.15 24.28 11.11
CA HIS A 467 0.66 23.15 10.73
C HIS A 467 1.19 23.30 9.30
N SER A 468 2.19 22.50 8.93
CA SER A 468 2.76 22.52 7.58
C SER A 468 2.41 21.24 6.82
N LEU A 469 1.99 21.39 5.55
CA LEU A 469 1.81 20.25 4.65
C LEU A 469 3.18 19.83 4.10
N ASN A 470 3.72 18.74 4.62
CA ASN A 470 5.04 18.22 4.27
C ASN A 470 5.02 17.44 2.94
N ALA A 471 4.11 16.47 2.82
CA ALA A 471 4.02 15.65 1.63
C ALA A 471 2.59 15.18 1.34
N VAL A 472 2.34 14.88 0.06
CA VAL A 472 1.11 14.21 -0.39
C VAL A 472 1.47 13.12 -1.40
N PHE A 473 0.99 11.91 -1.18
CA PHE A 473 1.19 10.77 -2.08
C PHE A 473 -0.14 10.33 -2.67
N SER A 474 -0.28 10.39 -3.99
CA SER A 474 -1.41 9.81 -4.71
C SER A 474 -1.22 8.30 -4.78
N LEU A 475 -2.08 7.54 -4.10
CA LEU A 475 -1.99 6.08 -3.99
C LEU A 475 -2.79 5.36 -5.09
N PRO A 476 -2.61 4.04 -5.29
CA PRO A 476 -3.38 3.26 -6.26
C PRO A 476 -4.90 3.45 -6.08
N PRO A 477 -5.66 3.63 -7.17
CA PRO A 477 -7.10 3.95 -7.07
C PRO A 477 -7.93 2.82 -6.46
N ASP A 478 -7.38 1.62 -6.42
CA ASP A 478 -8.02 0.41 -5.91
C ASP A 478 -7.33 -0.15 -4.66
N VAL A 479 -6.56 0.66 -3.95
CA VAL A 479 -5.76 0.25 -2.79
C VAL A 479 -6.57 -0.48 -1.73
N PHE A 480 -7.84 -0.11 -1.55
CA PHE A 480 -8.76 -0.75 -0.59
C PHE A 480 -9.59 -1.90 -1.18
N HIS A 481 -9.33 -2.31 -2.43
CA HIS A 481 -10.11 -3.40 -3.03
C HIS A 481 -9.87 -4.72 -2.28
N PRO A 482 -10.93 -5.52 -1.95
CA PRO A 482 -12.34 -5.37 -2.31
C PRO A 482 -13.19 -4.56 -1.31
N GLY A 483 -12.63 -4.04 -0.22
CA GLY A 483 -13.37 -3.45 0.89
C GLY A 483 -14.05 -2.11 0.55
N ALA A 484 -13.37 -1.23 -0.20
CA ALA A 484 -13.91 0.05 -0.62
C ALA A 484 -13.43 0.46 -2.02
N THR A 485 -14.18 1.37 -2.66
CA THR A 485 -13.87 1.89 -4.00
C THR A 485 -13.29 3.32 -3.96
N ALA A 486 -12.97 3.84 -2.78
CA ALA A 486 -12.46 5.19 -2.64
C ALA A 486 -11.02 5.30 -3.16
N SER A 487 -10.77 6.21 -4.11
CA SER A 487 -9.42 6.64 -4.46
C SER A 487 -8.90 7.58 -3.39
N VAL A 488 -7.72 7.28 -2.84
CA VAL A 488 -7.15 8.00 -1.71
C VAL A 488 -5.78 8.57 -1.99
N CYS A 489 -5.40 9.55 -1.17
CA CYS A 489 -4.04 10.04 -1.04
C CYS A 489 -3.59 9.94 0.43
N CYS A 490 -2.30 9.79 0.65
CA CYS A 490 -1.70 9.93 1.96
C CYS A 490 -1.17 11.37 2.09
N MET A 491 -1.56 12.08 3.15
CA MET A 491 -1.05 13.41 3.47
C MET A 491 -0.21 13.35 4.72
N ILE A 492 0.96 13.99 4.72
CA ILE A 492 1.84 14.13 5.88
C ILE A 492 1.91 15.60 6.27
N PHE A 493 1.67 15.87 7.56
CA PHE A 493 1.77 17.20 8.15
C PHE A 493 2.85 17.22 9.24
N ASP A 494 3.64 18.30 9.26
CA ASP A 494 4.46 18.66 10.41
C ASP A 494 3.62 19.58 11.32
N LEU A 495 3.35 19.12 12.54
CA LEU A 495 2.47 19.78 13.48
C LEU A 495 3.20 20.90 14.24
N GLY A 496 2.49 21.97 14.54
CA GLY A 496 3.00 23.12 15.32
C GLY A 496 3.85 24.10 14.52
N GLN A 497 4.01 23.91 13.22
CA GLN A 497 4.73 24.83 12.33
C GLN A 497 3.80 25.37 11.25
N ARG A 498 3.56 26.66 11.22
CA ARG A 498 2.73 27.29 10.18
C ARG A 498 3.33 27.08 8.80
N HIS A 499 2.48 26.71 7.82
CA HIS A 499 2.93 26.38 6.47
C HIS A 499 3.70 27.52 5.80
N GLU A 500 3.23 28.76 5.92
CA GLU A 500 3.90 29.97 5.39
C GLU A 500 5.32 30.19 5.96
N LYS A 501 5.62 29.64 7.14
CA LYS A 501 6.90 29.77 7.83
C LYS A 501 7.80 28.54 7.68
N SER A 502 7.32 27.48 7.02
CA SER A 502 8.07 26.23 6.92
C SER A 502 9.29 26.33 6.00
N ASN A 503 9.33 27.30 5.06
CA ASN A 503 10.33 27.43 4.01
C ASN A 503 10.52 26.16 3.15
N LEU A 504 9.66 25.16 3.31
CA LEU A 504 9.69 23.89 2.58
C LEU A 504 8.55 23.86 1.57
N GLU A 505 8.88 23.56 0.32
CA GLU A 505 7.87 23.21 -0.66
C GLU A 505 7.25 21.85 -0.27
N THR A 506 5.96 21.68 -0.46
CA THR A 506 5.30 20.38 -0.27
C THR A 506 5.82 19.38 -1.30
N PHE A 507 6.19 18.18 -0.88
CA PHE A 507 6.54 17.09 -1.77
C PHE A 507 5.26 16.36 -2.26
N PHE A 508 5.15 16.15 -3.56
CA PHE A 508 4.04 15.42 -4.17
C PHE A 508 4.58 14.17 -4.88
N GLY A 509 4.12 13.00 -4.48
CA GLY A 509 4.45 11.72 -5.12
C GLY A 509 3.25 11.13 -5.87
N TYR A 510 3.45 10.77 -7.14
CA TYR A 510 2.50 10.00 -7.94
C TYR A 510 2.77 8.51 -7.78
N PHE A 511 2.31 7.95 -6.67
CA PHE A 511 2.62 6.59 -6.23
C PHE A 511 1.47 5.63 -6.51
N ARG A 512 1.08 5.55 -7.79
CA ARG A 512 -0.10 4.82 -8.27
C ARG A 512 0.13 3.35 -8.61
N ASP A 513 1.37 2.94 -8.83
CA ASP A 513 1.72 1.54 -9.06
C ASP A 513 2.52 1.01 -7.87
N ASP A 514 1.86 0.24 -7.02
CA ASP A 514 2.45 -0.41 -5.87
C ASP A 514 2.84 -1.87 -6.14
N GLY A 515 2.79 -2.31 -7.39
CA GLY A 515 3.10 -3.70 -7.75
C GLY A 515 2.02 -4.72 -7.42
N PHE A 516 0.85 -4.31 -6.93
CA PHE A 516 -0.27 -5.21 -6.63
C PHE A 516 -1.31 -5.20 -7.74
N ILE A 517 -1.82 -6.38 -8.10
CA ILE A 517 -2.86 -6.58 -9.12
C ILE A 517 -4.10 -7.24 -8.54
N LYS A 518 -5.26 -6.93 -9.10
CA LYS A 518 -6.52 -7.60 -8.74
C LYS A 518 -6.54 -9.03 -9.27
N LYS A 519 -6.75 -9.99 -8.39
CA LYS A 519 -7.05 -11.37 -8.77
C LYS A 519 -8.44 -11.76 -8.26
N LYS A 520 -9.18 -12.47 -9.10
CA LYS A 520 -10.54 -12.94 -8.77
C LYS A 520 -10.49 -13.78 -7.49
N TYR A 521 -11.37 -13.47 -6.52
CA TYR A 521 -11.48 -14.08 -5.19
C TYR A 521 -10.32 -13.80 -4.21
N LEU A 522 -9.16 -13.35 -4.67
CA LEU A 522 -7.98 -13.12 -3.81
C LEU A 522 -7.78 -11.63 -3.43
N GLY A 523 -8.55 -10.73 -4.04
CA GLY A 523 -8.36 -9.29 -3.85
C GLY A 523 -7.13 -8.78 -4.60
N ARG A 524 -6.33 -7.91 -3.97
CA ARG A 524 -5.06 -7.44 -4.54
C ARG A 524 -3.91 -8.35 -4.09
N VAL A 525 -3.14 -8.82 -5.04
CA VAL A 525 -2.01 -9.74 -4.83
C VAL A 525 -0.76 -9.10 -5.41
N GLU A 526 0.33 -9.16 -4.68
CA GLU A 526 1.63 -8.65 -5.12
C GLU A 526 2.13 -9.40 -6.36
N LYS A 527 2.72 -8.67 -7.30
CA LYS A 527 3.47 -9.24 -8.43
C LYS A 527 4.80 -9.78 -7.95
N THR A 528 5.30 -10.82 -8.57
CA THR A 528 6.63 -11.36 -8.33
C THR A 528 7.64 -10.86 -9.35
N LYS A 529 8.93 -10.90 -9.02
CA LYS A 529 10.05 -10.54 -9.91
C LYS A 529 10.30 -11.68 -10.90
N GLY A 530 9.80 -11.56 -12.12
CA GLY A 530 9.93 -12.60 -13.15
C GLY A 530 9.40 -13.95 -12.66
N ASP A 531 10.22 -15.00 -12.79
CA ASP A 531 9.89 -16.36 -12.37
C ASP A 531 10.23 -16.67 -10.90
N SER A 532 10.64 -15.64 -10.12
CA SER A 532 10.96 -15.82 -8.69
C SER A 532 9.69 -15.75 -7.82
N THR A 533 9.81 -16.16 -6.56
CA THR A 533 8.77 -15.99 -5.55
C THR A 533 8.87 -14.64 -4.82
N GLU A 534 9.90 -13.85 -5.13
CA GLU A 534 10.15 -12.56 -4.49
C GLU A 534 9.19 -11.49 -5.00
N GLY A 535 8.56 -10.75 -4.09
CA GLY A 535 7.65 -9.67 -4.42
C GLY A 535 8.37 -8.42 -4.96
N VAL A 536 7.66 -7.60 -5.70
CA VAL A 536 8.20 -6.35 -6.28
C VAL A 536 8.06 -5.16 -5.32
N TRP A 537 7.24 -5.28 -4.29
CA TRP A 537 6.93 -4.19 -3.38
C TRP A 537 8.14 -3.59 -2.66
N PRO A 538 9.09 -4.36 -2.13
CA PRO A 538 10.24 -3.79 -1.42
C PRO A 538 11.05 -2.79 -2.26
N ASP A 539 11.22 -3.06 -3.56
CA ASP A 539 11.93 -2.16 -4.46
C ASP A 539 11.12 -0.90 -4.76
N ILE A 540 9.79 -1.05 -4.94
CA ILE A 540 8.88 0.07 -5.17
C ILE A 540 8.85 0.98 -3.95
N GLU A 541 8.69 0.42 -2.77
CA GLU A 541 8.67 1.16 -1.51
C GLU A 541 9.99 1.90 -1.27
N SER A 542 11.11 1.23 -1.44
CA SER A 542 12.44 1.83 -1.32
C SER A 542 12.61 3.03 -2.26
N LYS A 543 12.14 2.91 -3.51
CA LYS A 543 12.14 4.00 -4.48
C LYS A 543 11.26 5.17 -4.02
N TRP A 544 10.04 4.91 -3.55
CA TRP A 544 9.11 5.95 -3.08
C TRP A 544 9.69 6.69 -1.87
N LEU A 545 10.21 5.95 -0.88
CA LEU A 545 10.84 6.51 0.31
C LEU A 545 12.10 7.32 -0.03
N SER A 546 12.92 6.85 -0.97
CA SER A 546 14.10 7.58 -1.43
C SER A 546 13.73 8.91 -2.08
N LEU A 547 12.74 8.92 -2.99
CA LEU A 547 12.25 10.14 -3.63
C LEU A 547 11.72 11.15 -2.60
N TYR A 548 10.93 10.67 -1.64
CA TYR A 548 10.37 11.50 -0.58
C TYR A 548 11.47 12.09 0.33
N ARG A 549 12.38 11.24 0.84
CA ARG A 549 13.46 11.67 1.75
C ARG A 549 14.42 12.67 1.09
N GLN A 550 14.72 12.47 -0.18
CA GLN A 550 15.56 13.37 -0.98
C GLN A 550 14.80 14.59 -1.54
N ARG A 551 13.47 14.59 -1.44
CA ARG A 551 12.57 15.59 -2.04
C ARG A 551 12.84 15.80 -3.52
N LYS A 552 13.12 14.71 -4.24
CA LYS A 552 13.55 14.72 -5.62
C LYS A 552 12.36 14.86 -6.57
N SER A 553 12.38 15.88 -7.44
CA SER A 553 11.43 16.01 -8.55
C SER A 553 11.87 15.12 -9.71
N VAL A 554 10.97 14.26 -10.17
CA VAL A 554 11.17 13.35 -11.31
C VAL A 554 9.92 13.37 -12.18
N ALA A 555 10.09 13.70 -13.46
CA ALA A 555 8.97 13.73 -14.41
C ALA A 555 8.18 12.41 -14.40
N GLY A 556 6.86 12.49 -14.37
CA GLY A 556 5.96 11.35 -14.29
C GLY A 556 5.87 10.66 -12.91
N VAL A 557 6.64 11.08 -11.88
CA VAL A 557 6.73 10.38 -10.60
C VAL A 557 6.56 11.30 -9.39
N SER A 558 7.26 12.44 -9.36
CA SER A 558 7.26 13.32 -8.18
C SER A 558 7.60 14.77 -8.51
N VAL A 559 7.17 15.68 -7.65
CA VAL A 559 7.45 17.12 -7.77
C VAL A 559 7.40 17.77 -6.40
N THR A 560 8.12 18.87 -6.21
CA THR A 560 7.96 19.77 -5.08
C THR A 560 7.28 21.07 -5.51
N LYS A 561 6.40 21.62 -4.67
CA LYS A 561 5.65 22.82 -4.98
C LYS A 561 5.18 23.54 -3.70
N THR A 562 5.28 24.86 -3.68
CA THR A 562 4.59 25.67 -2.69
C THR A 562 3.09 25.71 -3.02
N VAL A 563 2.25 25.43 -2.03
CA VAL A 563 0.79 25.39 -2.19
C VAL A 563 0.09 26.14 -1.07
N THR A 564 -1.13 26.56 -1.36
CA THR A 564 -2.07 27.19 -0.42
C THR A 564 -3.32 26.29 -0.24
N ALA A 565 -4.23 26.71 0.60
CA ALA A 565 -5.53 26.01 0.76
C ALA A 565 -6.43 26.09 -0.49
N HIS A 566 -6.16 27.03 -1.40
CA HIS A 566 -6.90 27.19 -2.66
C HIS A 566 -6.39 26.30 -3.78
N ASP A 567 -5.22 25.73 -3.61
CA ASP A 567 -4.58 24.88 -4.61
C ASP A 567 -4.99 23.43 -4.47
N GLU A 568 -4.86 22.65 -5.54
CA GLU A 568 -4.94 21.19 -5.44
C GLU A 568 -3.72 20.66 -4.67
N TRP A 569 -3.91 19.66 -3.80
CA TRP A 569 -2.86 18.98 -3.06
C TRP A 569 -2.62 17.57 -3.60
N LEU A 570 -2.30 17.47 -4.89
CA LEU A 570 -2.03 16.19 -5.56
C LEU A 570 -0.91 16.35 -6.59
N ALA A 571 -0.10 15.32 -6.76
CA ALA A 571 1.00 15.27 -7.72
C ALA A 571 0.53 15.53 -9.16
N GLU A 572 -0.64 15.02 -9.52
CA GLU A 572 -1.26 15.12 -10.85
C GLU A 572 -1.50 16.56 -11.31
N ALA A 573 -1.54 17.52 -10.38
CA ALA A 573 -1.73 18.94 -10.70
C ALA A 573 -0.43 19.62 -11.16
N TYR A 574 0.73 19.13 -10.72
CA TYR A 574 2.00 19.86 -10.84
C TYR A 574 3.10 19.06 -11.55
N MET A 575 2.99 17.76 -11.57
CA MET A 575 4.03 16.89 -12.09
C MET A 575 4.24 17.08 -13.60
N ASP A 576 5.48 17.16 -14.04
CA ASP A 576 5.84 17.12 -15.44
C ASP A 576 5.54 15.75 -16.05
N THR A 577 5.10 15.74 -17.32
CA THR A 577 4.94 14.50 -18.06
C THR A 577 6.26 14.11 -18.70
N ASP A 578 6.65 12.86 -18.50
CA ASP A 578 7.80 12.27 -19.19
C ASP A 578 7.34 11.74 -20.55
N TYR A 579 7.75 12.43 -21.63
CA TYR A 579 7.39 12.05 -23.00
C TYR A 579 8.40 11.10 -23.64
N SER A 580 9.44 10.64 -22.94
CA SER A 580 10.50 9.78 -23.50
C SER A 580 9.98 8.48 -24.12
N ASN A 581 8.85 7.98 -23.61
CA ASN A 581 8.20 6.76 -24.10
C ASN A 581 7.05 7.01 -25.10
N LEU A 582 6.76 8.26 -25.46
CA LEU A 582 5.82 8.57 -26.54
C LEU A 582 6.51 8.36 -27.88
N THR A 583 6.08 7.38 -28.64
CA THR A 583 6.78 6.90 -29.83
C THR A 583 5.96 7.09 -31.10
N LYS A 584 6.60 6.88 -32.26
CA LYS A 584 5.92 6.87 -33.55
C LYS A 584 4.73 5.91 -33.59
N SER A 585 4.78 4.82 -32.82
CA SER A 585 3.70 3.82 -32.74
C SER A 585 2.40 4.42 -32.21
N ASP A 586 2.47 5.30 -31.22
CA ASP A 586 1.28 5.92 -30.61
C ASP A 586 0.55 6.83 -31.60
N PHE A 587 1.31 7.57 -32.40
CA PHE A 587 0.72 8.41 -33.46
C PHE A 587 0.18 7.58 -34.62
N LEU A 588 0.87 6.49 -34.99
CA LEU A 588 0.39 5.57 -36.03
C LEU A 588 -0.90 4.88 -35.57
N GLU A 589 -1.03 4.48 -34.31
CA GLU A 589 -2.25 3.90 -33.74
C GLU A 589 -3.43 4.88 -33.91
N ALA A 590 -3.25 6.15 -33.56
CA ALA A 590 -4.29 7.16 -33.74
C ALA A 590 -4.76 7.32 -35.20
N VAL A 591 -3.82 7.31 -36.18
CA VAL A 591 -4.13 7.36 -37.62
C VAL A 591 -4.86 6.09 -38.03
N HIS A 592 -4.33 4.92 -37.65
CA HIS A 592 -4.89 3.62 -38.01
C HIS A 592 -6.30 3.45 -37.46
N ASP A 593 -6.55 3.78 -36.21
CA ASP A 593 -7.87 3.65 -35.57
C ASP A 593 -8.91 4.53 -36.22
N TYR A 594 -8.53 5.75 -36.59
CA TYR A 594 -9.44 6.64 -37.30
C TYR A 594 -9.77 6.14 -38.74
N VAL A 595 -8.74 5.72 -39.48
CA VAL A 595 -8.92 5.15 -40.82
C VAL A 595 -9.75 3.86 -40.78
N ALA A 596 -9.48 2.99 -39.83
CA ALA A 596 -10.25 1.75 -39.60
C ALA A 596 -11.71 2.05 -39.26
N HIS A 597 -11.95 3.10 -38.44
CA HIS A 597 -13.30 3.57 -38.16
C HIS A 597 -14.03 4.05 -39.40
N LEU A 598 -13.41 4.86 -40.28
CA LEU A 598 -13.98 5.32 -41.52
C LEU A 598 -14.31 4.16 -42.51
N PHE A 599 -13.41 3.16 -42.57
CA PHE A 599 -13.64 1.94 -43.35
C PHE A 599 -14.81 1.12 -42.81
N GLY A 600 -14.86 0.92 -41.52
CA GLY A 600 -15.95 0.21 -40.84
C GLY A 600 -17.33 0.91 -41.03
N LYS A 601 -17.35 2.22 -41.19
CA LYS A 601 -18.55 3.00 -41.52
C LYS A 601 -18.85 3.09 -43.00
N LYS A 602 -18.07 2.43 -43.87
CA LYS A 602 -18.21 2.49 -45.34
C LYS A 602 -18.09 3.91 -45.93
N ILE A 603 -17.34 4.78 -45.25
CA ILE A 603 -17.02 6.13 -45.71
C ILE A 603 -15.76 6.07 -46.57
N LEU A 604 -14.90 5.11 -46.29
CA LEU A 604 -13.68 4.85 -47.02
C LEU A 604 -13.70 3.41 -47.56
N ASP A 605 -13.45 3.26 -48.85
CA ASP A 605 -13.32 1.96 -49.48
C ASP A 605 -11.85 1.62 -49.73
N ASN A 606 -11.43 0.40 -49.34
CA ASN A 606 -10.08 -0.12 -49.61
C ASN A 606 -8.94 0.81 -49.14
N PRO A 607 -8.80 1.05 -47.82
CA PRO A 607 -7.79 1.94 -47.28
C PRO A 607 -6.37 1.54 -47.70
N SER A 608 -5.60 2.49 -48.21
CA SER A 608 -4.21 2.32 -48.60
C SER A 608 -3.29 2.48 -47.39
N ASN A 609 -2.28 1.63 -47.23
CA ASN A 609 -1.28 1.74 -46.18
C ASN A 609 -0.14 2.75 -46.50
N LYS A 610 -0.28 3.54 -47.54
CA LYS A 610 0.71 4.54 -47.94
C LYS A 610 0.63 5.79 -47.07
N ALA A 611 1.78 6.45 -46.94
CA ALA A 611 1.86 7.80 -46.38
C ALA A 611 1.58 8.85 -47.48
N SER A 612 1.04 10.02 -47.08
CA SER A 612 0.83 11.16 -47.97
C SER A 612 2.15 11.79 -48.41
N ASN A 613 3.18 11.73 -47.59
CA ASN A 613 4.53 12.16 -47.94
C ASN A 613 5.57 11.11 -47.55
N THR A 614 6.79 11.25 -48.09
CA THR A 614 7.90 10.32 -47.87
C THR A 614 9.00 10.90 -46.95
N LYS A 615 8.78 12.06 -46.35
CA LYS A 615 9.74 12.69 -45.47
C LYS A 615 9.87 11.86 -44.18
N ILE A 616 11.09 11.78 -43.66
CA ILE A 616 11.35 11.14 -42.35
C ILE A 616 11.44 12.24 -41.32
N PHE A 617 10.65 12.09 -40.28
CA PHE A 617 10.61 13.00 -39.13
C PHE A 617 11.03 12.27 -37.87
N GLU A 618 11.73 12.98 -36.99
CA GLU A 618 12.10 12.51 -35.66
C GLU A 618 11.35 13.30 -34.61
N LEU A 619 10.87 12.59 -33.58
CA LEU A 619 10.24 13.22 -32.43
C LEU A 619 11.32 13.62 -31.42
N LYS A 620 11.60 14.90 -31.32
CA LYS A 620 12.58 15.47 -30.39
C LYS A 620 11.84 16.10 -29.20
N HIS A 621 11.37 15.26 -28.29
CA HIS A 621 10.52 15.69 -27.18
C HIS A 621 11.20 16.71 -26.24
N GLU A 622 12.54 16.73 -26.17
CA GLU A 622 13.36 17.67 -25.44
C GLU A 622 13.30 19.12 -26.00
N GLU A 623 12.96 19.26 -27.28
CA GLU A 623 12.80 20.54 -27.95
C GLU A 623 11.34 21.06 -27.85
N TRP A 624 10.41 20.27 -27.30
CA TRP A 624 9.01 20.65 -27.19
C TRP A 624 8.79 21.66 -26.08
N ILE A 625 7.91 22.63 -26.31
CA ILE A 625 7.55 23.65 -25.32
C ILE A 625 6.28 23.28 -24.56
N GLU A 626 6.22 23.71 -23.30
CA GLU A 626 5.05 23.53 -22.46
C GLU A 626 3.96 24.57 -22.82
N VAL A 627 2.75 24.06 -23.03
CA VAL A 627 1.60 24.89 -23.43
C VAL A 627 0.38 24.51 -22.60
N ARG A 628 -0.31 25.51 -22.05
CA ARG A 628 -1.59 25.31 -21.39
C ARG A 628 -2.66 24.91 -22.43
N ILE A 629 -3.42 23.83 -22.18
CA ILE A 629 -4.42 23.31 -23.12
C ILE A 629 -5.46 24.39 -23.46
N GLY A 630 -5.84 25.24 -22.49
CA GLY A 630 -6.77 26.35 -22.72
C GLY A 630 -6.26 27.46 -23.65
N LYS A 631 -4.97 27.47 -24.01
CA LYS A 631 -4.46 28.33 -25.10
C LYS A 631 -4.67 27.75 -26.50
N ILE A 632 -5.00 26.46 -26.56
CA ILE A 632 -5.17 25.70 -27.81
C ILE A 632 -6.64 25.42 -28.06
N PHE A 633 -7.36 25.06 -27.01
CA PHE A 633 -8.77 24.68 -27.07
C PHE A 633 -9.64 25.45 -26.09
N ASN A 634 -10.90 25.62 -26.47
CA ASN A 634 -12.03 25.74 -25.54
C ASN A 634 -12.71 24.36 -25.44
N ALA A 635 -13.34 24.04 -24.31
CA ALA A 635 -14.03 22.77 -24.11
C ALA A 635 -15.50 22.99 -23.82
N LEU A 636 -16.36 22.47 -24.68
CA LEU A 636 -17.81 22.56 -24.56
C LEU A 636 -18.38 21.20 -24.14
N ARG A 637 -19.13 21.18 -23.03
CA ARG A 637 -19.72 19.96 -22.50
C ARG A 637 -21.00 19.61 -23.26
N GLY A 638 -21.21 18.32 -23.48
CA GLY A 638 -22.41 17.79 -24.08
C GLY A 638 -23.67 17.89 -23.21
N THR A 639 -24.79 17.45 -23.71
CA THR A 639 -26.12 17.54 -23.10
C THR A 639 -26.50 16.24 -22.39
N SER A 640 -27.31 16.34 -21.32
CA SER A 640 -27.85 15.17 -20.63
C SER A 640 -28.75 14.36 -21.56
N SER A 641 -28.55 13.03 -21.56
CA SER A 641 -29.42 12.14 -22.37
C SER A 641 -30.84 11.99 -21.80
N ALA A 642 -31.07 12.39 -20.56
CA ALA A 642 -32.38 12.29 -19.89
C ALA A 642 -33.45 13.18 -20.53
N ASP A 643 -33.02 14.23 -21.24
CA ASP A 643 -33.89 15.23 -21.83
C ASP A 643 -34.02 15.06 -23.35
N LEU A 644 -33.57 13.93 -23.90
CA LEU A 644 -33.49 13.69 -25.34
C LEU A 644 -34.30 12.45 -25.70
N ASP A 645 -35.04 12.56 -26.84
CA ASP A 645 -35.66 11.41 -27.49
C ASP A 645 -34.62 10.68 -28.33
N VAL A 646 -34.18 9.53 -27.84
CA VAL A 646 -33.06 8.73 -28.40
C VAL A 646 -33.60 7.41 -28.93
N SER A 647 -33.40 7.11 -30.19
CA SER A 647 -33.61 5.79 -30.79
C SER A 647 -32.33 4.98 -30.83
N GLU A 648 -32.42 3.67 -30.58
CA GLU A 648 -31.26 2.76 -30.74
C GLU A 648 -30.91 2.56 -32.22
N ASP A 649 -31.92 2.57 -33.09
CA ASP A 649 -31.76 2.35 -34.53
C ASP A 649 -31.70 3.67 -35.30
N ARG A 650 -30.84 3.69 -36.32
CA ARG A 650 -30.79 4.79 -37.29
C ARG A 650 -31.89 4.64 -38.31
N THR A 651 -32.72 5.69 -38.45
CA THR A 651 -33.82 5.77 -39.39
C THR A 651 -33.78 7.11 -40.15
N ASP A 652 -34.65 7.33 -41.12
CA ASP A 652 -34.77 8.65 -41.81
C ASP A 652 -35.17 9.76 -40.84
N TYR A 653 -35.89 9.45 -39.75
CA TYR A 653 -36.30 10.40 -38.73
C TYR A 653 -35.26 10.56 -37.64
N TYR A 654 -34.70 9.44 -37.10
CA TYR A 654 -33.62 9.41 -36.12
C TYR A 654 -32.29 9.21 -36.83
N LYS A 655 -31.69 10.29 -37.33
CA LYS A 655 -30.48 10.21 -38.19
C LYS A 655 -29.21 10.79 -37.58
N ILE A 656 -29.32 11.63 -36.52
CA ILE A 656 -28.22 12.34 -35.94
C ILE A 656 -27.62 11.52 -34.76
N PRO A 657 -26.36 11.09 -34.84
CA PRO A 657 -25.77 10.28 -33.79
C PRO A 657 -25.66 11.04 -32.47
N HIS A 658 -26.07 10.38 -31.38
CA HIS A 658 -25.83 10.79 -30.01
C HIS A 658 -24.64 10.01 -29.44
N LEU A 659 -23.56 10.72 -29.06
CA LEU A 659 -22.29 10.10 -28.71
C LEU A 659 -22.11 9.97 -27.22
N ARG A 660 -21.41 8.90 -26.78
CA ARG A 660 -21.01 8.61 -25.38
C ARG A 660 -19.50 8.32 -25.27
N PRO A 661 -18.90 8.44 -24.06
CA PRO A 661 -17.52 7.99 -23.82
C PRO A 661 -17.36 6.49 -24.08
N SER A 662 -16.24 6.12 -24.70
CA SER A 662 -15.85 4.74 -24.94
C SER A 662 -14.33 4.61 -24.83
N LYS A 663 -13.80 3.39 -24.87
CA LYS A 663 -12.37 3.09 -25.01
C LYS A 663 -11.97 2.86 -26.47
N SER A 664 -12.91 2.93 -27.38
CA SER A 664 -12.72 2.72 -28.82
C SER A 664 -13.70 3.61 -29.60
N TYR A 665 -13.58 3.64 -30.92
CA TYR A 665 -14.52 4.37 -31.78
C TYR A 665 -15.98 3.87 -31.74
N ASN A 666 -16.33 2.92 -30.89
CA ASN A 666 -17.74 2.55 -30.63
C ASN A 666 -18.37 3.54 -29.63
N ILE A 667 -18.54 4.79 -30.10
CA ILE A 667 -18.99 5.94 -29.33
C ILE A 667 -20.46 6.27 -29.50
N ILE A 668 -21.18 5.65 -30.44
CA ILE A 668 -22.58 5.92 -30.68
C ILE A 668 -23.45 5.29 -29.60
N ASN A 669 -24.28 6.08 -28.96
CA ASN A 669 -25.25 5.70 -27.93
C ASN A 669 -26.68 5.54 -28.46
N GLY A 670 -26.93 6.00 -29.66
CA GLY A 670 -28.23 6.03 -30.34
C GLY A 670 -28.30 7.21 -31.31
N TYR A 671 -29.50 7.47 -31.81
CA TYR A 671 -29.72 8.50 -32.81
C TYR A 671 -30.87 9.43 -32.38
N LEU A 672 -30.78 10.69 -32.77
CA LEU A 672 -31.75 11.76 -32.48
C LEU A 672 -32.46 12.23 -33.75
N SER A 673 -33.66 12.75 -33.57
CA SER A 673 -34.33 13.54 -34.58
C SER A 673 -33.67 14.92 -34.76
N GLU A 674 -33.91 15.61 -35.88
CA GLU A 674 -33.40 16.97 -36.08
C GLU A 674 -33.96 17.93 -35.04
N GLU A 675 -35.20 17.78 -34.63
CA GLU A 675 -35.83 18.56 -33.56
C GLU A 675 -35.12 18.39 -32.21
N SER A 676 -34.84 17.16 -31.82
CA SER A 676 -34.08 16.87 -30.56
C SER A 676 -32.65 17.37 -30.60
N ALA A 677 -32.03 17.46 -31.78
CA ALA A 677 -30.66 17.92 -31.98
C ALA A 677 -30.52 19.44 -32.11
N GLU A 678 -31.65 20.18 -32.31
CA GLU A 678 -31.60 21.61 -32.53
C GLU A 678 -30.89 22.38 -31.41
N GLY A 679 -29.95 23.25 -31.78
CA GLY A 679 -29.15 24.03 -30.82
C GLY A 679 -28.08 23.25 -30.06
N ARG A 680 -27.91 21.92 -30.33
CA ARG A 680 -26.97 21.02 -29.64
C ARG A 680 -25.98 20.34 -30.58
N LEU A 681 -26.09 20.64 -31.88
CA LEU A 681 -25.35 19.99 -32.95
C LEU A 681 -23.91 20.49 -33.01
N PHE A 682 -22.95 19.58 -33.15
CA PHE A 682 -21.54 19.85 -33.41
C PHE A 682 -21.15 19.29 -34.79
N PRO A 683 -20.24 19.98 -35.51
CA PRO A 683 -19.91 19.59 -36.88
C PRO A 683 -18.98 18.38 -36.90
N LYS A 684 -19.05 17.64 -38.00
CA LYS A 684 -18.07 16.63 -38.38
C LYS A 684 -16.63 17.18 -38.30
N GLY A 685 -15.67 16.30 -38.05
CA GLY A 685 -14.27 16.68 -37.88
C GLY A 685 -13.95 17.20 -36.48
N SER A 686 -14.93 17.45 -35.63
CA SER A 686 -14.66 17.90 -34.25
C SER A 686 -13.88 16.88 -33.46
N LEU A 687 -12.89 17.34 -32.65
CA LEU A 687 -12.18 16.53 -31.67
C LEU A 687 -13.00 16.43 -30.39
N ILE A 688 -13.25 15.23 -29.93
CA ILE A 688 -14.11 14.90 -28.79
C ILE A 688 -13.26 14.21 -27.73
N MET A 689 -13.49 14.49 -26.45
CA MET A 689 -12.80 13.86 -25.33
C MET A 689 -13.78 13.31 -24.29
N GLY A 690 -13.51 12.11 -23.77
CA GLY A 690 -14.25 11.51 -22.66
C GLY A 690 -13.93 12.18 -21.31
N ASN A 691 -14.97 12.58 -20.54
CA ASN A 691 -14.83 13.22 -19.23
C ASN A 691 -15.02 12.24 -18.07
N THR A 692 -15.72 11.13 -18.29
CA THR A 692 -16.10 10.17 -17.26
C THR A 692 -16.07 8.75 -17.82
N GLY A 693 -16.19 7.79 -16.92
CA GLY A 693 -16.15 6.36 -17.26
C GLY A 693 -14.79 5.72 -16.92
N GLU A 694 -14.84 4.57 -16.25
CA GLU A 694 -13.62 3.86 -15.87
C GLU A 694 -12.82 3.46 -17.13
N GLY A 695 -11.62 4.04 -17.26
CA GLY A 695 -10.71 3.80 -18.37
C GLY A 695 -11.06 4.55 -19.67
N SER A 696 -12.12 5.38 -19.72
CA SER A 696 -12.45 6.22 -20.89
C SER A 696 -12.14 7.71 -20.69
N HIS A 697 -11.56 8.09 -19.54
CA HIS A 697 -11.09 9.47 -19.32
C HIS A 697 -10.04 9.85 -20.38
N THR A 698 -10.23 11.03 -20.98
CA THR A 698 -9.35 11.60 -22.00
C THR A 698 -9.18 10.80 -23.29
N HIS A 699 -9.82 9.64 -23.46
CA HIS A 699 -9.91 9.06 -24.79
C HIS A 699 -10.52 10.04 -25.75
N SER A 700 -9.84 10.25 -26.85
CA SER A 700 -10.15 11.33 -27.80
C SER A 700 -10.47 10.75 -29.18
N TYR A 701 -11.46 11.33 -29.83
CA TYR A 701 -12.01 10.84 -31.10
C TYR A 701 -12.26 12.00 -32.04
N ILE A 702 -12.23 11.72 -33.32
CA ILE A 702 -12.64 12.68 -34.35
C ILE A 702 -14.01 12.23 -34.93
N ALA A 703 -15.01 13.11 -34.87
CA ALA A 703 -16.32 12.82 -35.42
C ALA A 703 -16.30 12.76 -36.93
N HIS A 704 -16.89 11.73 -37.54
CA HIS A 704 -16.96 11.58 -39.01
C HIS A 704 -18.24 12.16 -39.64
N GLU A 705 -19.20 12.49 -38.80
CA GLU A 705 -20.48 13.14 -39.19
C GLU A 705 -20.91 14.15 -38.10
N ASP A 706 -21.91 14.99 -38.39
CA ASP A 706 -22.44 15.91 -37.39
C ASP A 706 -23.16 15.13 -36.28
N PHE A 707 -23.02 15.58 -35.03
CA PHE A 707 -23.39 14.79 -33.85
C PHE A 707 -23.86 15.65 -32.67
N VAL A 708 -24.50 15.00 -31.70
CA VAL A 708 -24.78 15.55 -30.36
C VAL A 708 -24.01 14.76 -29.30
N PRO A 709 -23.12 15.37 -28.53
CA PRO A 709 -22.40 14.71 -27.45
C PRO A 709 -23.25 14.60 -26.18
N ASN A 710 -23.15 13.50 -25.45
CA ASN A 710 -23.75 13.41 -24.11
C ASN A 710 -22.94 14.21 -23.07
N ASN A 711 -23.48 14.41 -21.87
CA ASN A 711 -22.89 15.20 -20.80
C ASN A 711 -21.57 14.63 -20.22
N ASN A 712 -21.16 13.44 -20.64
CA ASN A 712 -19.90 12.80 -20.26
C ASN A 712 -18.81 12.97 -21.31
N LEU A 713 -19.09 13.75 -22.36
CA LEU A 713 -18.13 14.14 -23.38
C LEU A 713 -17.90 15.65 -23.36
N SER A 714 -16.73 16.07 -23.78
CA SER A 714 -16.42 17.45 -24.15
C SER A 714 -15.94 17.52 -25.58
N VAL A 715 -16.44 18.52 -26.32
CA VAL A 715 -15.97 18.87 -27.65
C VAL A 715 -14.87 19.91 -27.50
N LEU A 716 -13.67 19.63 -28.05
CA LEU A 716 -12.52 20.50 -28.01
C LEU A 716 -12.53 21.42 -29.24
N VAL A 717 -12.90 22.68 -29.01
CA VAL A 717 -13.00 23.69 -30.05
C VAL A 717 -11.68 24.46 -30.14
N PRO A 718 -10.98 24.46 -31.28
CA PRO A 718 -9.74 25.20 -31.47
C PRO A 718 -9.93 26.71 -31.29
N VAL A 719 -8.99 27.37 -30.58
CA VAL A 719 -8.99 28.83 -30.34
C VAL A 719 -7.75 29.52 -30.93
N ALA A 720 -6.64 28.83 -31.01
CA ALA A 720 -5.34 29.41 -31.42
C ALA A 720 -5.00 29.20 -32.90
N HIS A 721 -5.57 28.21 -33.56
CA HIS A 721 -5.25 27.85 -34.95
C HIS A 721 -6.43 27.14 -35.59
N ASN A 722 -6.61 27.33 -36.93
CA ASN A 722 -7.60 26.55 -37.67
C ASN A 722 -7.06 25.13 -37.93
N MET A 723 -7.43 24.17 -37.08
CA MET A 723 -6.90 22.82 -37.11
C MET A 723 -7.58 21.98 -38.19
N ASN A 724 -6.77 21.38 -39.03
CA ASN A 724 -7.17 20.31 -39.94
C ASN A 724 -7.16 18.94 -39.26
N ILE A 725 -7.47 17.89 -40.00
CA ILE A 725 -7.53 16.52 -39.52
C ILE A 725 -6.16 16.02 -38.95
N PHE A 726 -5.05 16.38 -39.64
CA PHE A 726 -3.71 15.95 -39.25
C PHE A 726 -3.26 16.55 -37.92
N HIS A 727 -3.56 17.84 -37.67
CA HIS A 727 -3.31 18.48 -36.38
C HIS A 727 -4.05 17.78 -35.25
N ARG A 728 -5.32 17.40 -35.45
CA ARG A 728 -6.14 16.70 -34.47
C ARG A 728 -5.62 15.31 -34.16
N LEU A 729 -5.21 14.56 -35.21
CA LEU A 729 -4.59 13.23 -35.06
C LEU A 729 -3.24 13.31 -34.33
N PHE A 730 -2.45 14.38 -34.52
CA PHE A 730 -1.24 14.60 -33.75
C PHE A 730 -1.51 14.86 -32.26
N LEU A 731 -2.59 15.55 -31.93
CA LEU A 731 -2.93 15.92 -30.57
C LEU A 731 -3.56 14.76 -29.76
N ILE A 732 -4.22 13.80 -30.43
CA ILE A 732 -4.87 12.66 -29.74
C ILE A 732 -3.87 11.89 -28.86
N PRO A 733 -2.74 11.34 -29.34
CA PRO A 733 -1.80 10.59 -28.51
C PRO A 733 -1.26 11.44 -27.37
N ILE A 734 -1.01 12.73 -27.58
CA ILE A 734 -0.49 13.63 -26.54
C ILE A 734 -1.51 13.86 -25.43
N ILE A 735 -2.79 14.08 -25.79
CA ILE A 735 -3.88 14.22 -24.81
C ILE A 735 -4.05 12.92 -24.01
N GLU A 736 -4.06 11.79 -24.71
CA GLU A 736 -4.20 10.49 -24.09
C GLU A 736 -3.01 10.08 -23.25
N TYR A 737 -1.80 10.46 -23.65
CA TYR A 737 -0.56 10.23 -22.89
C TYR A 737 -0.59 10.94 -21.51
N ASN A 738 -1.32 12.05 -21.40
CA ASN A 738 -1.55 12.75 -20.14
C ASN A 738 -2.72 12.19 -19.32
N ARG A 739 -3.32 11.04 -19.71
CA ARG A 739 -4.47 10.42 -19.02
C ARG A 739 -4.18 10.10 -17.57
N TYR A 740 -2.94 9.74 -17.20
CA TYR A 740 -2.53 9.44 -15.84
C TYR A 740 -2.89 10.53 -14.83
N ARG A 741 -3.00 11.79 -15.27
CA ARG A 741 -3.43 12.93 -14.44
C ARG A 741 -4.89 12.82 -13.99
N TYR A 742 -5.69 11.94 -14.60
CA TYR A 742 -7.13 11.82 -14.37
C TYR A 742 -7.51 10.39 -13.94
N ALA A 743 -8.42 10.30 -12.99
CA ALA A 743 -8.91 9.03 -12.46
C ALA A 743 -10.30 9.20 -11.86
N TYR A 744 -10.89 8.10 -11.40
CA TYR A 744 -12.07 8.17 -10.54
C TYR A 744 -11.72 8.99 -9.29
N GLY A 745 -12.40 10.09 -9.07
CA GLY A 745 -12.09 11.07 -8.01
C GLY A 745 -11.39 12.33 -8.51
N ARG A 746 -10.64 12.28 -9.62
CA ARG A 746 -10.05 13.46 -10.30
C ARG A 746 -10.37 13.41 -11.80
N ILE A 747 -11.64 13.64 -12.12
CA ILE A 747 -12.10 13.63 -13.51
C ILE A 747 -11.56 14.85 -14.29
N PRO A 748 -11.38 14.75 -15.64
CA PRO A 748 -11.01 15.85 -16.50
C PRO A 748 -12.23 16.80 -16.73
N SER A 749 -12.63 17.53 -15.66
CA SER A 749 -13.60 18.61 -15.86
C SER A 749 -13.03 19.64 -16.84
N ASN A 750 -13.90 20.33 -17.61
CA ASN A 750 -13.44 21.28 -18.62
C ASN A 750 -12.42 22.29 -18.05
N ASN A 751 -12.70 22.87 -16.89
CA ASN A 751 -11.80 23.81 -16.25
C ASN A 751 -10.44 23.18 -15.90
N ARG A 752 -10.41 21.99 -15.26
CA ARG A 752 -9.19 21.31 -14.89
C ARG A 752 -8.39 20.88 -16.12
N PHE A 753 -9.06 20.37 -17.15
CA PHE A 753 -8.42 19.98 -18.39
C PHE A 753 -7.77 21.19 -19.09
N LEU A 754 -8.49 22.30 -19.25
CA LEU A 754 -7.98 23.49 -19.89
C LEU A 754 -6.85 24.19 -19.12
N GLN A 755 -6.78 24.00 -17.81
CA GLN A 755 -5.68 24.51 -16.98
C GLN A 755 -4.44 23.62 -17.02
N SER A 756 -4.56 22.36 -17.40
CA SER A 756 -3.44 21.43 -17.52
C SER A 756 -2.52 21.83 -18.67
N THR A 757 -1.25 21.43 -18.57
CA THR A 757 -0.22 21.68 -19.60
C THR A 757 0.12 20.40 -20.33
N ILE A 758 0.48 20.55 -21.60
CA ILE A 758 1.05 19.52 -22.49
C ILE A 758 2.29 20.10 -23.16
N LYS A 759 3.19 19.24 -23.64
CA LYS A 759 4.32 19.68 -24.46
C LYS A 759 4.00 19.45 -25.93
N LEU A 760 4.38 20.42 -26.78
CA LEU A 760 4.17 20.39 -28.25
C LEU A 760 5.39 20.90 -28.99
N PRO A 761 5.63 20.42 -30.23
CA PRO A 761 6.67 20.93 -31.10
C PRO A 761 6.58 22.45 -31.28
N ALA A 762 7.72 23.12 -31.27
CA ALA A 762 7.82 24.57 -31.44
C ALA A 762 8.91 24.95 -32.47
N LYS A 763 8.70 26.05 -33.14
CA LYS A 763 9.68 26.71 -34.00
C LYS A 763 10.73 27.43 -33.12
N GLN A 764 11.87 27.76 -33.71
CA GLN A 764 12.95 28.47 -32.99
C GLN A 764 12.52 29.80 -32.36
N ASN A 765 11.44 30.42 -32.87
CA ASN A 765 10.89 31.65 -32.31
C ASN A 765 9.94 31.43 -31.12
N GLY A 766 9.75 30.16 -30.67
CA GLY A 766 8.87 29.79 -29.57
C GLY A 766 7.39 29.63 -29.93
N GLU A 767 7.00 29.80 -31.19
CA GLU A 767 5.64 29.51 -31.64
C GLU A 767 5.46 28.03 -31.91
N LEU A 768 4.21 27.52 -31.75
CA LEU A 768 3.88 26.13 -32.05
C LEU A 768 4.12 25.81 -33.53
N ASP A 769 4.76 24.68 -33.79
CA ASP A 769 5.06 24.22 -35.15
C ASP A 769 3.92 23.34 -35.69
N TRP A 770 2.84 23.99 -36.11
CA TRP A 770 1.68 23.32 -36.74
C TRP A 770 2.03 22.61 -38.00
N GLU A 771 2.96 23.16 -38.78
CA GLU A 771 3.43 22.57 -40.01
C GLU A 771 4.17 21.24 -39.75
N PHE A 772 5.02 21.18 -38.74
CA PHE A 772 5.66 19.95 -38.35
C PHE A 772 4.63 18.90 -37.90
N MET A 773 3.63 19.27 -37.09
CA MET A 773 2.60 18.35 -36.64
C MET A 773 1.80 17.74 -37.81
N GLU A 774 1.45 18.56 -38.80
CA GLU A 774 0.75 18.11 -40.01
C GLU A 774 1.61 17.17 -40.83
N GLU A 775 2.82 17.60 -41.18
CA GLU A 775 3.74 16.85 -42.04
C GLU A 775 4.18 15.54 -41.37
N TYR A 776 4.33 15.54 -40.06
CA TYR A 776 4.63 14.32 -39.30
C TYR A 776 3.54 13.26 -39.47
N ILE A 777 2.28 13.61 -39.27
CA ILE A 777 1.16 12.67 -39.49
C ILE A 777 1.06 12.24 -40.94
N LYS A 778 1.26 13.15 -41.91
CA LYS A 778 1.31 12.82 -43.34
C LYS A 778 2.43 11.84 -43.71
N SER A 779 3.48 11.77 -42.92
CA SER A 779 4.56 10.82 -43.11
C SER A 779 4.27 9.41 -42.59
N LEU A 780 3.18 9.23 -41.86
CA LEU A 780 2.79 7.93 -41.31
C LEU A 780 2.00 7.08 -42.29
N PRO A 781 2.13 5.75 -42.26
CA PRO A 781 1.26 4.83 -42.98
C PRO A 781 -0.22 5.17 -42.80
N TYR A 782 -1.01 4.89 -43.80
CA TYR A 782 -2.45 5.15 -43.90
C TYR A 782 -2.87 6.62 -44.00
N SER A 783 -1.96 7.59 -43.84
CA SER A 783 -2.29 9.03 -43.88
C SER A 783 -2.84 9.49 -45.22
N CYS A 784 -2.47 8.86 -46.34
CA CYS A 784 -2.98 9.20 -47.68
C CYS A 784 -4.53 9.00 -47.83
N ASN A 785 -5.17 8.36 -46.89
CA ASN A 785 -6.64 8.21 -46.84
C ASN A 785 -7.36 9.41 -46.24
N LEU A 786 -6.61 10.41 -45.79
CA LEU A 786 -7.11 11.55 -45.02
C LEU A 786 -6.97 12.90 -45.79
N ASP A 787 -6.32 12.87 -46.95
CA ASP A 787 -6.12 14.05 -47.83
C ASP A 787 -7.42 14.55 -48.48
#